data_794a76339ed7404d6f2e1677c97757f6
#
_entry.id   794a76339ed7404d6f2e1677c97757f6
#
_cell.length_a   1.000
_cell.length_b   1.000
_cell.length_c   1.000
_cell.angle_alpha   90.00
_cell.angle_beta   90.00
_cell.angle_gamma   90.00
#
_symmetry.space_group_name_H-M   'P 1'
#
loop_
_entity.id
_entity.type
_entity.pdbx_description
1 polymer ?
#
loop_
_entity_poly.entity_id
_entity_poly.type
_entity_poly.pdbx_seq_one_letter_code
_entity_poly.pdbx_strand_id
1 'polypeptide(L)'
;MNAAQSCFDDVPRTPRGHLGLLFYEATCCVISYLGSRACTSGRDLKVVFEDFPFLSDYWREIRSRLPEELSRDDLSMLRDECERWEETTGEWLPLRALRQEIHLSHDALLCLMVTGLVEEDARFAVLFAALQQPLGHRRPTLGLLEALIRSREFASTAEAWNLCRPMLESGLLQATNREAPRSEWMLRVPPPLWSALRGEHSSHPLPGVRYRAVEEFSAVNDLILPAPELARLTELGPLMKAGMTSTLVARGLPGSERLELLGSVARTLGRGLLEIDASGPGNEDRWSLIGSLCSLMRAMPVFCLDLGPGETFEIPTLTGYKGPAAVAMGREGGLVGASAEQSVTLNLAPETSEERLRHWRRSLKGRPAENLDHIAARFMLPARYIHQAAQLATAYAALDRRPVVTETDVRQAMRIISRQRLDSLATRLDEAGDWQHLVVAQSTEHDLRSLQQRCQHRERLATELGADMPGGLNRGVRALFEGPSGTGKTLAARILASELGLDLYRVDLAAIVNKYIGETEKNLSRVLSRAEDLDVILLLDEGDALMTRRTEVKSAHDRYANLETNYLLQRLETYTGIVIVTTNVGNYIDTAFRRRMDVVVKFHLPDAEQRWRLWQLHVPRENSINPAALEQIALSFALTGGQIRNAAVCATLLAVAGPRSRVSLEDLRNAINVEYRKAGAAFPEEPGAHNGDNAGRLTGFLAAIS
;
A
#
# COMPACT_ATOMS: atom_id res chain seq x y z
N MET A 1 7.19 -1.29 -56.55
CA MET A 1 8.35 -2.13 -56.26
C MET A 1 7.83 -3.25 -55.37
N ASN A 2 7.82 -4.50 -55.87
CA ASN A 2 7.46 -5.68 -55.06
C ASN A 2 8.47 -5.76 -53.92
N ALA A 3 8.01 -5.70 -52.65
CA ALA A 3 8.84 -6.05 -51.51
C ALA A 3 9.30 -7.51 -51.74
N ALA A 4 10.61 -7.71 -51.93
CA ALA A 4 11.17 -9.03 -52.02
C ALA A 4 10.83 -9.78 -50.73
N GLN A 5 10.21 -10.96 -50.84
CA GLN A 5 9.89 -11.79 -49.67
C GLN A 5 11.18 -12.13 -48.93
N SER A 6 11.21 -11.95 -47.62
CA SER A 6 12.32 -12.37 -46.78
C SER A 6 12.39 -13.89 -46.69
N CYS A 7 13.59 -14.46 -46.70
CA CYS A 7 13.76 -15.91 -46.50
C CYS A 7 13.31 -16.40 -45.12
N PHE A 8 12.91 -15.48 -44.21
CA PHE A 8 12.37 -15.74 -42.87
C PHE A 8 10.86 -15.48 -42.77
N ASP A 9 10.11 -15.40 -43.85
CA ASP A 9 8.68 -15.13 -43.80
C ASP A 9 7.88 -16.25 -43.07
N ASP A 10 8.44 -17.42 -42.93
CA ASP A 10 7.90 -18.55 -42.16
C ASP A 10 8.13 -18.38 -40.62
N VAL A 11 9.03 -17.49 -40.19
CA VAL A 11 9.27 -17.26 -38.79
C VAL A 11 8.14 -16.41 -38.20
N PRO A 12 7.52 -16.86 -37.10
CA PRO A 12 6.46 -16.07 -36.44
C PRO A 12 6.91 -14.67 -36.08
N ARG A 13 6.10 -13.67 -36.44
CA ARG A 13 6.41 -12.24 -36.17
C ARG A 13 6.13 -11.89 -34.70
N THR A 14 6.85 -12.56 -33.81
CA THR A 14 6.77 -12.42 -32.36
C THR A 14 8.14 -12.05 -31.78
N PRO A 15 8.20 -11.52 -30.54
CA PRO A 15 9.48 -11.27 -29.86
C PRO A 15 10.40 -12.50 -29.83
N ARG A 16 9.84 -13.70 -29.62
CA ARG A 16 10.60 -14.95 -29.62
C ARG A 16 11.15 -15.31 -31.01
N GLY A 17 10.36 -15.08 -32.07
CA GLY A 17 10.84 -15.26 -33.45
C GLY A 17 12.00 -14.33 -33.78
N HIS A 18 11.90 -13.05 -33.39
CA HIS A 18 12.96 -12.06 -33.55
C HIS A 18 14.24 -12.44 -32.80
N LEU A 19 14.10 -12.85 -31.53
CA LEU A 19 15.23 -13.34 -30.74
C LEU A 19 15.90 -14.55 -31.42
N GLY A 20 15.11 -15.47 -31.98
CA GLY A 20 15.60 -16.66 -32.71
C GLY A 20 16.43 -16.29 -33.94
N LEU A 21 16.03 -15.28 -34.70
CA LEU A 21 16.82 -14.82 -35.86
C LEU A 21 18.19 -14.27 -35.44
N LEU A 22 18.21 -13.41 -34.41
CA LEU A 22 19.46 -12.88 -33.87
C LEU A 22 20.32 -13.93 -33.15
N PHE A 23 19.68 -14.98 -32.59
CA PHE A 23 20.37 -16.14 -32.04
C PHE A 23 21.12 -16.91 -33.14
N TYR A 24 20.49 -17.09 -34.32
CA TYR A 24 21.17 -17.70 -35.47
C TYR A 24 22.35 -16.86 -35.95
N GLU A 25 22.20 -15.55 -36.02
CA GLU A 25 23.31 -14.65 -36.37
C GLU A 25 24.47 -14.74 -35.36
N ALA A 26 24.18 -14.73 -34.04
CA ALA A 26 25.17 -14.92 -33.01
C ALA A 26 25.88 -16.27 -33.10
N THR A 27 25.14 -17.33 -33.40
CA THR A 27 25.67 -18.68 -33.59
C THR A 27 26.58 -18.74 -34.82
N CYS A 28 26.18 -18.12 -35.95
CA CYS A 28 27.02 -18.01 -37.16
C CYS A 28 28.31 -17.23 -36.87
N CYS A 29 28.23 -16.17 -36.09
CA CYS A 29 29.42 -15.40 -35.68
C CYS A 29 30.44 -16.29 -34.92
N VAL A 30 29.98 -17.11 -34.01
CA VAL A 30 30.80 -18.05 -33.24
C VAL A 30 31.40 -19.13 -34.16
N ILE A 31 30.61 -19.69 -35.07
CA ILE A 31 31.09 -20.70 -36.05
C ILE A 31 32.18 -20.09 -36.98
N SER A 32 31.94 -18.88 -37.49
CA SER A 32 32.92 -18.16 -38.36
C SER A 32 34.25 -17.93 -37.62
N TYR A 33 34.18 -17.50 -36.36
CA TYR A 33 35.37 -17.33 -35.51
C TYR A 33 36.15 -18.65 -35.34
N LEU A 34 35.46 -19.73 -35.04
CA LEU A 34 36.05 -21.06 -34.90
C LEU A 34 36.69 -21.52 -36.21
N GLY A 35 36.01 -21.30 -37.35
CA GLY A 35 36.51 -21.60 -38.66
C GLY A 35 37.79 -20.83 -39.01
N SER A 36 37.86 -19.53 -38.71
CA SER A 36 39.06 -18.70 -38.94
C SER A 36 40.24 -19.19 -38.07
N ARG A 37 40.01 -19.58 -36.82
CA ARG A 37 41.04 -20.19 -35.96
C ARG A 37 41.49 -21.56 -36.44
N ALA A 38 40.57 -22.40 -36.96
CA ALA A 38 40.91 -23.69 -37.55
C ALA A 38 41.79 -23.52 -38.79
N CYS A 39 41.42 -22.61 -39.71
CA CYS A 39 42.21 -22.31 -40.92
C CYS A 39 43.62 -21.81 -40.60
N THR A 40 43.76 -20.92 -39.60
CA THR A 40 45.10 -20.45 -39.18
C THR A 40 45.94 -21.55 -38.56
N SER A 41 45.35 -22.59 -38.03
CA SER A 41 46.02 -23.79 -37.49
C SER A 41 46.10 -24.95 -38.50
N GLY A 42 45.73 -24.73 -39.78
CA GLY A 42 45.76 -25.74 -40.86
C GLY A 42 44.68 -26.84 -40.70
N ARG A 43 43.61 -26.58 -39.94
CA ARG A 43 42.48 -27.50 -39.72
C ARG A 43 41.27 -27.07 -40.58
N ASP A 44 40.48 -28.03 -41.01
CA ASP A 44 39.20 -27.79 -41.73
C ASP A 44 38.04 -27.52 -40.71
N LEU A 45 37.01 -26.79 -41.16
CA LEU A 45 35.75 -26.54 -40.42
C LEU A 45 35.09 -27.83 -39.92
N LYS A 46 35.32 -28.94 -40.65
CA LYS A 46 34.83 -30.27 -40.25
C LYS A 46 35.32 -30.69 -38.86
N VAL A 47 36.55 -30.35 -38.50
CA VAL A 47 37.14 -30.67 -37.20
C VAL A 47 36.43 -29.90 -36.08
N VAL A 48 35.96 -28.66 -36.34
CA VAL A 48 35.15 -27.87 -35.39
C VAL A 48 33.82 -28.56 -35.09
N PHE A 49 33.19 -29.16 -36.11
CA PHE A 49 31.93 -29.89 -35.93
C PHE A 49 32.13 -31.27 -35.26
N GLU A 50 33.32 -31.87 -35.41
CA GLU A 50 33.68 -33.09 -34.65
C GLU A 50 33.87 -32.77 -33.14
N ASP A 51 34.54 -31.63 -32.83
CA ASP A 51 34.75 -31.18 -31.47
C ASP A 51 33.44 -30.69 -30.82
N PHE A 52 32.53 -30.06 -31.60
CA PHE A 52 31.25 -29.49 -31.12
C PHE A 52 30.09 -29.89 -32.07
N PRO A 53 29.59 -31.12 -32.01
CA PRO A 53 28.59 -31.63 -32.99
C PRO A 53 27.30 -30.83 -33.07
N PHE A 54 26.84 -30.22 -31.94
CA PHE A 54 25.64 -29.41 -31.90
C PHE A 54 25.69 -28.17 -32.81
N LEU A 55 26.88 -27.61 -33.08
CA LEU A 55 27.06 -26.51 -34.03
C LEU A 55 26.75 -26.92 -35.47
N SER A 56 26.97 -28.18 -35.83
CA SER A 56 26.62 -28.70 -37.15
C SER A 56 25.11 -28.73 -37.38
N ASP A 57 24.32 -28.96 -36.31
CA ASP A 57 22.87 -28.97 -36.40
C ASP A 57 22.34 -27.53 -36.63
N TYR A 58 22.82 -26.56 -35.86
CA TYR A 58 22.47 -25.14 -36.08
C TYR A 58 22.93 -24.68 -37.47
N TRP A 59 24.14 -25.03 -37.88
CA TRP A 59 24.66 -24.65 -39.19
C TRP A 59 23.80 -25.20 -40.32
N ARG A 60 23.37 -26.46 -40.24
CA ARG A 60 22.49 -27.12 -41.23
C ARG A 60 21.10 -26.45 -41.26
N GLU A 61 20.54 -26.12 -40.11
CA GLU A 61 19.27 -25.43 -40.00
C GLU A 61 19.33 -24.04 -40.64
N ILE A 62 20.36 -23.24 -40.32
CA ILE A 62 20.55 -21.89 -40.86
C ILE A 62 20.73 -21.96 -42.38
N ARG A 63 21.57 -22.91 -42.85
CA ARG A 63 21.80 -23.08 -44.30
C ARG A 63 20.58 -23.52 -45.08
N SER A 64 19.70 -24.30 -44.50
CA SER A 64 18.46 -24.73 -45.15
C SER A 64 17.50 -23.58 -45.46
N ARG A 65 17.65 -22.46 -44.77
CA ARG A 65 16.80 -21.25 -44.87
C ARG A 65 17.38 -20.19 -45.80
N LEU A 66 18.70 -20.21 -46.03
CA LEU A 66 19.39 -19.25 -46.87
C LEU A 66 19.58 -19.75 -48.31
N PRO A 67 19.70 -18.87 -49.32
CA PRO A 67 19.96 -19.27 -50.71
C PRO A 67 21.24 -20.11 -50.86
N GLU A 68 21.26 -21.03 -51.86
CA GLU A 68 22.36 -22.02 -52.04
C GLU A 68 23.74 -21.42 -52.36
N GLU A 69 23.84 -20.18 -52.87
CA GLU A 69 25.10 -19.51 -53.26
C GLU A 69 25.78 -18.74 -52.13
N LEU A 70 26.07 -19.39 -51.01
CA LEU A 70 26.66 -18.75 -49.85
C LEU A 70 28.20 -18.80 -49.92
N SER A 71 28.82 -17.62 -50.05
CA SER A 71 30.26 -17.37 -49.90
C SER A 71 30.58 -16.75 -48.54
N ARG A 72 31.78 -16.24 -48.30
CA ARG A 72 32.21 -15.58 -47.05
C ARG A 72 31.35 -14.39 -46.57
N ASP A 73 30.38 -13.90 -47.36
CA ASP A 73 29.45 -12.80 -47.04
C ASP A 73 28.19 -13.24 -46.31
N ASP A 74 28.13 -14.48 -45.83
CA ASP A 74 26.93 -15.09 -45.22
C ASP A 74 26.35 -14.30 -44.04
N LEU A 75 27.19 -13.66 -43.24
CA LEU A 75 26.77 -12.88 -42.07
C LEU A 75 26.10 -11.55 -42.46
N SER A 76 26.58 -10.91 -43.54
CA SER A 76 25.96 -9.65 -44.01
C SER A 76 24.58 -9.90 -44.61
N MET A 77 24.43 -10.99 -45.37
CA MET A 77 23.14 -11.41 -45.94
C MET A 77 22.12 -11.78 -44.83
N LEU A 78 22.58 -12.51 -43.84
CA LEU A 78 21.72 -12.87 -42.69
C LEU A 78 21.21 -11.64 -41.97
N ARG A 79 22.08 -10.65 -41.77
CA ARG A 79 21.74 -9.37 -41.17
C ARG A 79 20.70 -8.62 -42.01
N ASP A 80 20.92 -8.49 -43.32
CA ASP A 80 20.01 -7.77 -44.21
C ASP A 80 18.63 -8.42 -44.28
N GLU A 81 18.58 -9.77 -44.18
CA GLU A 81 17.33 -10.52 -44.10
C GLU A 81 16.60 -10.30 -42.74
N CYS A 82 17.33 -10.28 -41.64
CA CYS A 82 16.76 -9.94 -40.32
C CYS A 82 16.21 -8.51 -40.31
N GLU A 83 16.94 -7.54 -40.86
CA GLU A 83 16.49 -6.14 -40.95
C GLU A 83 15.20 -6.03 -41.80
N ARG A 84 15.15 -6.71 -42.97
CA ARG A 84 13.90 -6.78 -43.79
C ARG A 84 12.74 -7.41 -43.06
N TRP A 85 12.96 -8.48 -42.31
CA TRP A 85 11.95 -9.12 -41.51
C TRP A 85 11.45 -8.17 -40.43
N GLU A 86 12.33 -7.42 -39.74
CA GLU A 86 11.96 -6.39 -38.76
C GLU A 86 11.09 -5.28 -39.37
N GLU A 87 11.46 -4.78 -40.57
CA GLU A 87 10.74 -3.68 -41.24
C GLU A 87 9.31 -4.05 -41.61
N THR A 88 9.09 -5.31 -41.97
CA THR A 88 7.74 -5.82 -42.35
C THR A 88 6.86 -6.14 -41.15
N THR A 89 7.39 -6.08 -39.91
CA THR A 89 6.67 -6.41 -38.68
C THR A 89 6.05 -5.17 -38.05
N GLY A 90 4.70 -5.15 -37.96
CA GLY A 90 3.94 -4.09 -37.26
C GLY A 90 3.88 -4.27 -35.75
N GLU A 91 4.27 -5.43 -35.23
CA GLU A 91 4.23 -5.73 -33.81
C GLU A 91 5.39 -5.12 -33.02
N TRP A 92 5.19 -5.04 -31.70
CA TRP A 92 6.23 -4.60 -30.79
C TRP A 92 7.34 -5.63 -30.66
N LEU A 93 8.55 -5.21 -30.98
CA LEU A 93 9.76 -6.04 -30.88
C LEU A 93 10.70 -5.45 -29.80
N PRO A 94 10.93 -6.16 -28.67
CA PRO A 94 11.77 -5.68 -27.56
C PRO A 94 13.19 -5.27 -27.98
N LEU A 95 13.87 -6.10 -28.82
CA LEU A 95 15.23 -5.80 -29.27
C LEU A 95 15.30 -4.58 -30.20
N ARG A 96 14.28 -4.38 -31.06
CA ARG A 96 14.18 -3.17 -31.88
C ARG A 96 13.97 -1.92 -31.02
N ALA A 97 13.15 -2.02 -29.95
CA ALA A 97 12.92 -0.93 -29.01
C ALA A 97 14.20 -0.54 -28.26
N LEU A 98 14.98 -1.51 -27.79
CA LEU A 98 16.29 -1.25 -27.18
C LEU A 98 17.23 -0.53 -28.12
N ARG A 99 17.33 -0.99 -29.36
CA ARG A 99 18.17 -0.36 -30.38
C ARG A 99 17.81 1.11 -30.55
N GLN A 100 16.53 1.45 -30.55
CA GLN A 100 16.04 2.82 -30.70
C GLN A 100 16.22 3.68 -29.42
N GLU A 101 15.96 3.14 -28.25
CA GLU A 101 15.99 3.90 -26.98
C GLU A 101 17.41 4.08 -26.44
N ILE A 102 18.28 3.06 -26.56
CA ILE A 102 19.67 3.11 -26.06
C ILE A 102 20.67 3.39 -27.18
N HIS A 103 20.20 3.46 -28.43
CA HIS A 103 21.04 3.63 -29.62
C HIS A 103 22.14 2.56 -29.78
N LEU A 104 21.79 1.31 -29.49
CA LEU A 104 22.70 0.18 -29.65
C LEU A 104 22.99 -0.07 -31.14
N SER A 105 24.28 -0.17 -31.47
CA SER A 105 24.69 -0.63 -32.80
C SER A 105 24.33 -2.11 -32.96
N HIS A 106 24.30 -2.56 -34.22
CA HIS A 106 24.06 -3.98 -34.49
C HIS A 106 25.14 -4.88 -33.86
N ASP A 107 26.40 -4.47 -33.84
CA ASP A 107 27.48 -5.20 -33.20
C ASP A 107 27.32 -5.27 -31.67
N ALA A 108 26.75 -4.24 -31.05
CA ALA A 108 26.39 -4.29 -29.63
C ALA A 108 25.27 -5.30 -29.34
N LEU A 109 24.23 -5.34 -30.20
CA LEU A 109 23.21 -6.38 -30.10
C LEU A 109 23.76 -7.79 -30.29
N LEU A 110 24.71 -7.95 -31.20
CA LEU A 110 25.40 -9.22 -31.42
C LEU A 110 26.19 -9.65 -30.17
N CYS A 111 26.88 -8.71 -29.50
CA CYS A 111 27.53 -8.98 -28.21
C CYS A 111 26.52 -9.43 -27.13
N LEU A 112 25.35 -8.79 -27.06
CA LEU A 112 24.26 -9.16 -26.17
C LEU A 112 23.79 -10.59 -26.47
N MET A 113 23.57 -10.90 -27.74
CA MET A 113 23.08 -12.22 -28.18
C MET A 113 24.12 -13.32 -27.98
N VAL A 114 25.40 -13.07 -28.26
CA VAL A 114 26.48 -14.03 -27.95
C VAL A 114 26.55 -14.29 -26.45
N THR A 115 26.38 -13.27 -25.63
CA THR A 115 26.34 -13.43 -24.16
C THR A 115 25.13 -14.27 -23.73
N GLY A 116 24.01 -14.13 -24.42
CA GLY A 116 22.77 -14.84 -24.15
C GLY A 116 22.69 -16.26 -24.71
N LEU A 117 23.59 -16.70 -25.57
CA LEU A 117 23.57 -18.05 -26.16
C LEU A 117 23.49 -19.16 -25.09
N VAL A 118 24.16 -18.97 -23.96
CA VAL A 118 24.14 -19.91 -22.83
C VAL A 118 22.77 -20.01 -22.16
N GLU A 119 21.95 -18.98 -22.24
CA GLU A 119 20.60 -18.97 -21.65
C GLU A 119 19.61 -19.79 -22.49
N GLU A 120 19.86 -19.95 -23.80
CA GLU A 120 19.03 -20.76 -24.69
C GLU A 120 19.54 -22.21 -24.79
N ASP A 121 20.87 -22.39 -24.85
CA ASP A 121 21.48 -23.71 -24.97
C ASP A 121 22.74 -23.83 -24.08
N ALA A 122 22.65 -24.65 -23.05
CA ALA A 122 23.74 -24.88 -22.09
C ALA A 122 25.00 -25.45 -22.73
N ARG A 123 24.94 -26.05 -23.94
CA ARG A 123 26.09 -26.58 -24.68
C ARG A 123 27.10 -25.47 -25.06
N PHE A 124 26.62 -24.23 -25.26
CA PHE A 124 27.51 -23.08 -25.47
C PHE A 124 28.40 -22.81 -24.26
N ALA A 125 27.98 -23.16 -23.04
CA ALA A 125 28.84 -23.00 -21.87
C ALA A 125 30.09 -23.89 -21.93
N VAL A 126 29.98 -25.08 -22.51
CA VAL A 126 31.13 -26.01 -22.72
C VAL A 126 32.05 -25.43 -23.79
N LEU A 127 31.48 -24.91 -24.90
CA LEU A 127 32.21 -24.27 -25.95
C LEU A 127 32.99 -23.04 -25.44
N PHE A 128 32.35 -22.16 -24.69
CA PHE A 128 33.00 -20.97 -24.13
C PHE A 128 34.12 -21.34 -23.16
N ALA A 129 33.95 -22.41 -22.35
CA ALA A 129 35.01 -22.90 -21.48
C ALA A 129 36.22 -23.39 -22.26
N ALA A 130 36.01 -24.06 -23.40
CA ALA A 130 37.11 -24.50 -24.28
C ALA A 130 37.83 -23.34 -24.96
N LEU A 131 37.08 -22.32 -25.41
CA LEU A 131 37.65 -21.13 -26.06
C LEU A 131 38.46 -20.23 -25.12
N GLN A 132 38.20 -20.30 -23.84
CA GLN A 132 38.77 -19.43 -22.79
C GLN A 132 39.78 -20.19 -21.90
N GLN A 133 40.44 -21.20 -22.41
CA GLN A 133 41.54 -21.88 -21.72
C GLN A 133 42.77 -20.94 -21.57
N PRO A 134 43.49 -20.96 -20.40
CA PRO A 134 43.38 -21.93 -19.32
C PRO A 134 42.31 -21.62 -18.23
N LEU A 135 41.67 -20.44 -18.28
CA LEU A 135 40.70 -20.00 -17.24
C LEU A 135 39.40 -20.80 -17.25
N GLY A 136 38.99 -21.30 -18.42
CA GLY A 136 37.85 -22.18 -18.55
C GLY A 136 36.48 -21.56 -18.18
N HIS A 137 36.33 -20.26 -18.40
CA HIS A 137 35.08 -19.55 -18.10
C HIS A 137 33.91 -20.06 -18.94
N ARG A 138 32.81 -20.44 -18.30
CA ARG A 138 31.62 -21.01 -18.96
C ARG A 138 30.70 -19.95 -19.57
N ARG A 139 30.95 -18.67 -19.34
CA ARG A 139 30.28 -17.52 -19.93
C ARG A 139 31.29 -16.72 -20.73
N PRO A 140 30.87 -16.00 -21.79
CA PRO A 140 31.79 -15.19 -22.55
C PRO A 140 32.38 -14.07 -21.70
N THR A 141 33.67 -13.86 -21.81
CA THR A 141 34.35 -12.71 -21.25
C THR A 141 34.39 -11.58 -22.24
N LEU A 142 34.65 -10.36 -21.75
CA LEU A 142 34.84 -9.19 -22.61
C LEU A 142 35.98 -9.43 -23.62
N GLY A 143 37.06 -10.12 -23.22
CA GLY A 143 38.15 -10.50 -24.10
C GLY A 143 37.77 -11.50 -25.21
N LEU A 144 36.88 -12.44 -24.93
CA LEU A 144 36.33 -13.33 -25.95
C LEU A 144 35.47 -12.54 -26.95
N LEU A 145 34.60 -11.65 -26.48
CA LEU A 145 33.79 -10.79 -27.36
C LEU A 145 34.70 -9.92 -28.27
N GLU A 146 35.78 -9.37 -27.72
CA GLU A 146 36.79 -8.61 -28.50
C GLU A 146 37.41 -9.47 -29.61
N ALA A 147 37.75 -10.73 -29.30
CA ALA A 147 38.30 -11.66 -30.26
C ALA A 147 37.30 -12.02 -31.39
N LEU A 148 36.01 -12.21 -31.01
CA LEU A 148 34.92 -12.47 -31.96
C LEU A 148 34.70 -11.30 -32.93
N ILE A 149 34.69 -10.07 -32.41
CA ILE A 149 34.49 -8.85 -33.22
C ILE A 149 35.66 -8.65 -34.18
N ARG A 150 36.90 -8.78 -33.71
CA ARG A 150 38.11 -8.60 -34.53
C ARG A 150 38.29 -9.63 -35.64
N SER A 151 37.69 -10.82 -35.48
CA SER A 151 37.78 -11.87 -36.50
C SER A 151 36.91 -11.63 -37.75
N ARG A 152 36.03 -10.63 -37.71
CA ARG A 152 35.18 -10.23 -38.85
C ARG A 152 35.98 -9.38 -39.85
N GLU A 153 36.00 -9.73 -41.11
CA GLU A 153 36.74 -9.01 -42.17
C GLU A 153 36.23 -7.55 -42.36
N PHE A 154 35.05 -7.23 -41.91
CA PHE A 154 34.47 -5.87 -41.88
C PHE A 154 34.52 -5.25 -40.51
N ALA A 155 35.51 -5.57 -39.70
CA ALA A 155 35.61 -5.13 -38.34
C ALA A 155 35.43 -3.62 -38.22
N SER A 156 34.39 -3.21 -37.57
CA SER A 156 34.29 -1.91 -36.93
C SER A 156 35.56 -1.73 -36.09
N THR A 157 36.19 -0.55 -36.16
CA THR A 157 37.31 -0.19 -35.29
C THR A 157 36.91 -0.05 -33.82
N ALA A 158 35.67 -0.44 -33.49
CA ALA A 158 35.11 -0.33 -32.16
C ALA A 158 35.63 -1.48 -31.28
N GLU A 159 36.21 -1.12 -30.16
CA GLU A 159 36.57 -2.07 -29.10
C GLU A 159 35.32 -2.66 -28.46
N ALA A 160 35.34 -3.93 -28.09
CA ALA A 160 34.19 -4.60 -27.41
C ALA A 160 33.76 -3.85 -26.15
N TRP A 161 34.65 -3.19 -25.48
CA TRP A 161 34.35 -2.33 -24.35
C TRP A 161 33.34 -1.22 -24.72
N ASN A 162 33.58 -0.50 -25.82
CA ASN A 162 32.73 0.59 -26.27
C ASN A 162 31.33 0.10 -26.68
N LEU A 163 31.23 -1.13 -27.18
CA LEU A 163 29.95 -1.78 -27.51
C LEU A 163 29.20 -2.26 -26.28
N CYS A 164 29.92 -2.84 -25.30
CA CYS A 164 29.30 -3.42 -24.10
C CYS A 164 29.01 -2.40 -22.98
N ARG A 165 29.75 -1.28 -22.95
CA ARG A 165 29.63 -0.25 -21.92
C ARG A 165 28.19 0.30 -21.76
N PRO A 166 27.46 0.72 -22.80
CA PRO A 166 26.08 1.19 -22.65
C PRO A 166 25.15 0.11 -22.07
N MET A 167 25.39 -1.16 -22.40
CA MET A 167 24.62 -2.28 -21.89
C MET A 167 24.94 -2.61 -20.43
N LEU A 168 26.19 -2.42 -20.01
CA LEU A 168 26.61 -2.54 -18.60
C LEU A 168 26.02 -1.40 -17.75
N GLU A 169 26.02 -0.17 -18.27
CA GLU A 169 25.45 1.00 -17.60
C GLU A 169 23.91 0.91 -17.48
N SER A 170 23.23 0.33 -18.47
CA SER A 170 21.77 0.11 -18.47
C SER A 170 21.34 -1.20 -17.80
N GLY A 171 22.28 -1.98 -17.27
CA GLY A 171 22.00 -3.26 -16.62
C GLY A 171 21.62 -4.39 -17.57
N LEU A 172 21.59 -4.19 -18.88
CA LEU A 172 21.36 -5.25 -19.87
C LEU A 172 22.38 -6.36 -19.80
N LEU A 173 23.64 -5.99 -19.51
CA LEU A 173 24.71 -6.91 -19.19
C LEU A 173 25.19 -6.69 -17.76
N GLN A 174 25.60 -7.75 -17.12
CA GLN A 174 26.24 -7.72 -15.80
C GLN A 174 27.56 -8.47 -15.85
N ALA A 175 28.60 -7.86 -15.27
CA ALA A 175 29.88 -8.53 -15.03
C ALA A 175 29.82 -9.22 -13.66
N THR A 176 30.12 -10.53 -13.62
CA THR A 176 30.00 -11.35 -12.40
C THR A 176 31.27 -11.38 -11.55
N ASN A 177 32.41 -10.95 -12.10
CA ASN A 177 33.73 -10.98 -11.46
C ASN A 177 34.47 -9.65 -11.68
N ARG A 178 33.88 -8.56 -11.21
CA ARG A 178 34.38 -7.18 -11.42
C ARG A 178 35.74 -6.91 -10.78
N GLU A 179 36.19 -7.73 -9.85
CA GLU A 179 37.53 -7.67 -9.24
C GLU A 179 38.65 -8.19 -10.16
N ALA A 180 38.31 -8.96 -11.21
CA ALA A 180 39.28 -9.43 -12.20
C ALA A 180 39.65 -8.32 -13.22
N PRO A 181 40.74 -8.48 -13.98
CA PRO A 181 41.05 -7.61 -15.10
C PRO A 181 39.87 -7.50 -16.08
N ARG A 182 39.67 -6.32 -16.67
CA ARG A 182 38.47 -6.03 -17.51
C ARG A 182 38.28 -7.04 -18.64
N SER A 183 39.34 -7.49 -19.28
CA SER A 183 39.29 -8.51 -20.36
C SER A 183 38.74 -9.85 -19.89
N GLU A 184 38.85 -10.15 -18.61
CA GLU A 184 38.38 -11.40 -17.97
C GLU A 184 36.97 -11.29 -17.36
N TRP A 185 36.34 -10.10 -17.46
CA TRP A 185 34.97 -9.93 -16.94
C TRP A 185 34.02 -10.87 -17.66
N MET A 186 33.48 -11.83 -16.90
CA MET A 186 32.44 -12.73 -17.37
C MET A 186 31.10 -11.98 -17.46
N LEU A 187 30.54 -11.96 -18.64
CA LEU A 187 29.29 -11.25 -18.90
C LEU A 187 28.08 -12.21 -18.83
N ARG A 188 26.99 -11.71 -18.30
CA ARG A 188 25.69 -12.38 -18.32
C ARG A 188 24.57 -11.40 -18.62
N VAL A 189 23.49 -11.90 -19.20
CA VAL A 189 22.21 -11.18 -19.25
C VAL A 189 21.42 -11.53 -18.01
N PRO A 190 20.90 -10.58 -17.23
CA PRO A 190 20.04 -10.88 -16.09
C PRO A 190 18.78 -11.65 -16.51
N PRO A 191 18.39 -12.72 -15.79
CA PRO A 191 17.25 -13.55 -16.17
C PRO A 191 15.94 -12.80 -16.43
N PRO A 192 15.54 -11.78 -15.65
CA PRO A 192 14.31 -11.03 -15.94
C PRO A 192 14.35 -10.29 -17.28
N LEU A 193 15.53 -9.78 -17.67
CA LEU A 193 15.71 -9.12 -18.96
C LEU A 193 15.71 -10.12 -20.11
N TRP A 194 16.31 -11.31 -19.90
CA TRP A 194 16.27 -12.36 -20.92
C TRP A 194 14.85 -12.84 -21.20
N SER A 195 14.04 -13.06 -20.15
CA SER A 195 12.61 -13.38 -20.30
C SER A 195 11.85 -12.28 -21.04
N ALA A 196 12.12 -11.00 -20.70
CA ALA A 196 11.49 -9.88 -21.39
C ALA A 196 11.90 -9.78 -22.88
N LEU A 197 13.16 -10.08 -23.23
CA LEU A 197 13.65 -10.16 -24.59
C LEU A 197 12.91 -11.27 -25.39
N ARG A 198 12.56 -12.36 -24.76
CA ARG A 198 11.75 -13.45 -25.34
C ARG A 198 10.26 -13.08 -25.49
N GLY A 199 9.85 -11.93 -24.96
CA GLY A 199 8.45 -11.53 -24.89
C GLY A 199 7.66 -12.23 -23.77
N GLU A 200 8.35 -12.84 -22.80
CA GLU A 200 7.74 -13.45 -21.62
C GLU A 200 7.61 -12.37 -20.53
N HIS A 201 6.36 -12.00 -20.25
CA HIS A 201 6.09 -10.95 -19.26
C HIS A 201 5.69 -11.58 -17.93
N SER A 202 6.63 -11.58 -16.95
CA SER A 202 6.29 -11.92 -15.58
C SER A 202 5.53 -10.77 -14.93
N SER A 203 4.46 -11.11 -14.18
CA SER A 203 3.75 -10.11 -13.37
C SER A 203 4.61 -9.53 -12.24
N HIS A 204 5.67 -10.22 -11.81
CA HIS A 204 6.63 -9.79 -10.79
C HIS A 204 8.06 -10.02 -11.28
N PRO A 205 8.58 -9.15 -12.17
CA PRO A 205 9.90 -9.36 -12.76
C PRO A 205 11.04 -9.21 -11.76
N LEU A 206 10.86 -8.40 -10.71
CA LEU A 206 11.81 -8.16 -9.64
C LEU A 206 11.09 -8.07 -8.28
N PRO A 207 11.76 -8.32 -7.15
CA PRO A 207 11.19 -8.07 -5.82
C PRO A 207 10.71 -6.63 -5.67
N GLY A 208 9.46 -6.43 -5.22
CA GLY A 208 8.84 -5.10 -5.09
C GLY A 208 8.58 -4.39 -6.42
N VAL A 209 8.58 -5.10 -7.55
CA VAL A 209 8.19 -4.58 -8.86
C VAL A 209 7.08 -5.46 -9.43
N ARG A 210 6.01 -4.83 -9.86
CA ARG A 210 4.85 -5.50 -10.47
C ARG A 210 4.60 -4.94 -11.86
N TYR A 211 4.45 -5.83 -12.84
CA TYR A 211 4.02 -5.45 -14.18
C TYR A 211 2.52 -5.65 -14.34
N ARG A 212 1.87 -4.68 -14.97
CA ARG A 212 0.48 -4.75 -15.42
C ARG A 212 0.40 -4.38 -16.90
N ALA A 213 -0.25 -5.24 -17.65
CA ALA A 213 -0.37 -5.07 -19.10
C ALA A 213 -1.33 -3.93 -19.48
N VAL A 214 -1.20 -3.43 -20.71
CA VAL A 214 -2.03 -2.31 -21.23
C VAL A 214 -3.54 -2.63 -21.13
N GLU A 215 -3.90 -3.88 -21.38
CA GLU A 215 -5.27 -4.39 -21.44
C GLU A 215 -5.95 -4.45 -20.06
N GLU A 216 -5.15 -4.46 -18.99
CA GLU A 216 -5.68 -4.47 -17.63
C GLU A 216 -6.30 -3.13 -17.20
N PHE A 217 -5.98 -2.05 -17.90
CA PHE A 217 -6.44 -0.72 -17.56
C PHE A 217 -7.66 -0.30 -18.40
N SER A 218 -8.57 0.43 -17.78
CA SER A 218 -9.72 1.05 -18.46
C SER A 218 -9.28 2.20 -19.38
N ALA A 219 -10.10 2.55 -20.36
CA ALA A 219 -9.86 3.79 -21.10
C ALA A 219 -10.11 5.00 -20.18
N VAL A 220 -9.47 6.14 -20.48
CA VAL A 220 -9.61 7.37 -19.67
C VAL A 220 -11.07 7.75 -19.48
N ASN A 221 -11.90 7.63 -20.54
CA ASN A 221 -13.31 7.98 -20.51
C ASN A 221 -14.18 7.05 -19.65
N ASP A 222 -13.66 5.87 -19.27
CA ASP A 222 -14.35 4.89 -18.44
C ASP A 222 -14.03 5.07 -16.93
N LEU A 223 -13.14 6.00 -16.60
CA LEU A 223 -12.82 6.32 -15.22
C LEU A 223 -13.98 7.04 -14.54
N ILE A 224 -14.18 6.75 -13.25
CA ILE A 224 -15.19 7.41 -12.43
C ILE A 224 -14.54 8.61 -11.75
N LEU A 225 -14.56 9.76 -12.43
CA LEU A 225 -13.98 11.00 -11.97
C LEU A 225 -14.93 12.18 -12.28
N PRO A 226 -14.75 13.33 -11.63
CA PRO A 226 -15.44 14.57 -12.02
C PRO A 226 -15.13 14.98 -13.47
N ALA A 227 -16.11 15.51 -14.17
CA ALA A 227 -15.97 15.88 -15.58
C ALA A 227 -14.78 16.82 -15.90
N PRO A 228 -14.44 17.83 -15.06
CA PRO A 228 -13.28 18.68 -15.30
C PRO A 228 -11.94 17.92 -15.21
N GLU A 229 -11.84 16.94 -14.31
CA GLU A 229 -10.63 16.11 -14.14
C GLU A 229 -10.49 15.14 -15.31
N LEU A 230 -11.59 14.53 -15.74
CA LEU A 230 -11.62 13.66 -16.91
C LEU A 230 -11.16 14.36 -18.19
N ALA A 231 -11.63 15.60 -18.41
CA ALA A 231 -11.20 16.42 -19.54
C ALA A 231 -9.69 16.69 -19.50
N ARG A 232 -9.15 17.06 -18.33
CA ARG A 232 -7.69 17.25 -18.15
C ARG A 232 -6.88 15.98 -18.44
N LEU A 233 -7.37 14.82 -17.98
CA LEU A 233 -6.71 13.54 -18.23
C LEU A 233 -6.67 13.17 -19.70
N THR A 234 -7.71 13.48 -20.45
CA THR A 234 -7.76 13.18 -21.89
C THR A 234 -6.67 13.95 -22.65
N GLU A 235 -6.36 15.17 -22.25
CA GLU A 235 -5.31 15.98 -22.86
C GLU A 235 -3.89 15.56 -22.47
N LEU A 236 -3.70 14.89 -21.33
CA LEU A 236 -2.35 14.50 -20.85
C LEU A 236 -1.65 13.52 -21.78
N GLY A 237 -2.36 12.53 -22.33
CA GLY A 237 -1.76 11.56 -23.25
C GLY A 237 -1.11 12.22 -24.48
N PRO A 238 -1.81 13.11 -25.21
CA PRO A 238 -1.23 13.90 -26.29
C PRO A 238 -0.06 14.77 -25.86
N LEU A 239 -0.14 15.47 -24.71
CA LEU A 239 0.93 16.32 -24.19
C LEU A 239 2.22 15.51 -23.86
N MET A 240 2.06 14.34 -23.27
CA MET A 240 3.18 13.44 -22.98
C MET A 240 3.80 12.89 -24.26
N LYS A 241 2.99 12.55 -25.28
CA LYS A 241 3.50 12.15 -26.62
C LYS A 241 4.30 13.25 -27.30
N ALA A 242 3.88 14.50 -27.12
CA ALA A 242 4.58 15.67 -27.65
C ALA A 242 5.84 16.04 -26.85
N GLY A 243 6.17 15.34 -25.76
CA GLY A 243 7.33 15.62 -24.93
C GLY A 243 7.22 16.89 -24.07
N MET A 244 6.01 17.46 -23.94
CA MET A 244 5.80 18.68 -23.14
C MET A 244 5.85 18.41 -21.63
N THR A 245 5.59 17.18 -21.21
CA THR A 245 5.83 16.68 -19.85
C THR A 245 6.28 15.24 -19.90
N SER A 246 7.26 14.91 -19.06
CA SER A 246 7.81 13.55 -18.96
C SER A 246 7.39 12.84 -17.68
N THR A 247 6.89 13.59 -16.68
CA THR A 247 6.57 13.03 -15.36
C THR A 247 5.16 13.40 -14.92
N LEU A 248 4.38 12.39 -14.52
CA LEU A 248 3.04 12.55 -14.02
C LEU A 248 2.97 12.15 -12.55
N VAL A 249 2.45 13.00 -11.69
CA VAL A 249 2.31 12.75 -10.24
C VAL A 249 0.84 12.64 -9.89
N ALA A 250 0.40 11.49 -9.39
CA ALA A 250 -0.93 11.30 -8.84
C ALA A 250 -0.88 11.32 -7.31
N ARG A 251 -1.48 12.34 -6.70
CA ARG A 251 -1.61 12.47 -5.25
C ARG A 251 -3.02 12.15 -4.80
N GLY A 252 -3.16 11.39 -3.73
CA GLY A 252 -4.47 11.05 -3.18
C GLY A 252 -4.36 10.17 -1.95
N LEU A 253 -5.51 9.81 -1.37
CA LEU A 253 -5.56 8.85 -0.28
C LEU A 253 -4.99 7.48 -0.73
N PRO A 254 -4.33 6.73 0.15
CA PRO A 254 -4.05 5.32 -0.10
C PRO A 254 -5.35 4.59 -0.39
N GLY A 255 -5.41 3.78 -1.43
CA GLY A 255 -6.67 3.13 -1.83
C GLY A 255 -7.52 3.88 -2.86
N SER A 256 -7.23 5.16 -3.15
CA SER A 256 -7.79 5.85 -4.32
C SER A 256 -7.26 5.24 -5.64
N GLU A 257 -7.95 5.52 -6.74
CA GLU A 257 -7.63 4.95 -8.06
C GLU A 257 -6.38 5.56 -8.73
N ARG A 258 -5.35 5.98 -7.96
CA ARG A 258 -4.12 6.58 -8.49
C ARG A 258 -3.46 5.71 -9.56
N LEU A 259 -3.33 4.41 -9.30
CA LEU A 259 -2.72 3.46 -10.25
C LEU A 259 -3.61 3.21 -11.46
N GLU A 260 -4.93 3.14 -11.29
CA GLU A 260 -5.86 3.01 -12.41
C GLU A 260 -5.83 4.25 -13.31
N LEU A 261 -5.80 5.43 -12.71
CA LEU A 261 -5.65 6.70 -13.43
C LEU A 261 -4.34 6.73 -14.23
N LEU A 262 -3.20 6.44 -13.57
CA LEU A 262 -1.90 6.42 -14.24
C LEU A 262 -1.84 5.35 -15.34
N GLY A 263 -2.46 4.19 -15.09
CA GLY A 263 -2.57 3.11 -16.08
C GLY A 263 -3.42 3.48 -17.29
N SER A 264 -4.53 4.20 -17.06
CA SER A 264 -5.36 4.68 -18.16
C SER A 264 -4.64 5.71 -19.04
N VAL A 265 -3.82 6.58 -18.43
CA VAL A 265 -2.92 7.48 -19.19
C VAL A 265 -1.85 6.68 -19.93
N ALA A 266 -1.19 5.72 -19.29
CA ALA A 266 -0.21 4.86 -19.94
C ALA A 266 -0.81 4.08 -21.12
N ARG A 267 -2.05 3.62 -21.00
CA ARG A 267 -2.80 2.98 -22.10
C ARG A 267 -2.96 3.90 -23.31
N THR A 268 -3.20 5.20 -23.13
CA THR A 268 -3.24 6.15 -24.25
C THR A 268 -1.90 6.30 -24.97
N LEU A 269 -0.80 5.99 -24.24
CA LEU A 269 0.55 5.95 -24.76
C LEU A 269 0.91 4.58 -25.38
N GLY A 270 -0.01 3.60 -25.29
CA GLY A 270 0.21 2.22 -25.69
C GLY A 270 1.23 1.49 -24.81
N ARG A 271 1.31 1.85 -23.52
CA ARG A 271 2.24 1.28 -22.54
C ARG A 271 1.49 0.63 -21.38
N GLY A 272 2.00 -0.48 -20.85
CA GLY A 272 1.61 -1.04 -19.56
C GLY A 272 2.19 -0.22 -18.41
N LEU A 273 2.02 -0.68 -17.17
CA LEU A 273 2.67 -0.12 -15.99
C LEU A 273 3.71 -1.07 -15.41
N LEU A 274 4.80 -0.50 -14.94
CA LEU A 274 5.75 -1.16 -14.05
C LEU A 274 5.66 -0.45 -12.69
N GLU A 275 4.87 -1.03 -11.79
CA GLU A 275 4.66 -0.52 -10.42
C GLU A 275 5.90 -0.85 -9.58
N ILE A 276 6.54 0.15 -9.00
CA ILE A 276 7.78 0.04 -8.26
C ILE A 276 7.53 0.50 -6.83
N ASP A 277 7.63 -0.41 -5.87
CA ASP A 277 7.65 -0.04 -4.46
C ASP A 277 8.99 0.63 -4.13
N ALA A 278 8.95 1.94 -3.94
CA ALA A 278 10.13 2.75 -3.64
C ALA A 278 10.40 2.91 -2.13
N SER A 279 9.56 2.33 -1.27
CA SER A 279 9.68 2.42 0.20
C SER A 279 10.74 1.47 0.77
N GLY A 280 11.19 0.48 -0.01
CA GLY A 280 12.20 -0.50 0.41
C GLY A 280 13.63 0.04 0.31
N PRO A 281 14.60 -0.56 1.04
CA PRO A 281 16.01 -0.20 0.92
C PRO A 281 16.44 -0.38 -0.54
N GLY A 282 16.85 0.73 -1.17
CA GLY A 282 17.30 0.77 -2.56
C GLY A 282 18.61 0.00 -2.71
N ASN A 283 18.56 -1.14 -3.40
CA ASN A 283 19.75 -1.77 -3.93
C ASN A 283 20.05 -1.08 -5.27
N GLU A 284 21.18 -0.41 -5.43
CA GLU A 284 21.57 0.32 -6.66
C GLU A 284 21.46 -0.56 -7.91
N ASP A 285 21.74 -1.87 -7.77
CA ASP A 285 21.61 -2.84 -8.85
C ASP A 285 20.16 -3.00 -9.36
N ARG A 286 19.16 -2.74 -8.52
CA ARG A 286 17.74 -2.81 -8.91
C ARG A 286 17.36 -1.69 -9.88
N TRP A 287 17.84 -0.47 -9.62
CA TRP A 287 17.50 0.69 -10.43
C TRP A 287 18.08 0.57 -11.85
N SER A 288 19.27 -0.02 -12.00
CA SER A 288 19.87 -0.25 -13.31
C SER A 288 19.05 -1.18 -14.21
N LEU A 289 18.29 -2.14 -13.63
CA LEU A 289 17.46 -3.07 -14.39
C LEU A 289 16.10 -2.49 -14.81
N ILE A 290 15.55 -1.57 -14.02
CA ILE A 290 14.18 -1.05 -14.19
C ILE A 290 14.05 -0.31 -15.53
N GLY A 291 15.03 0.51 -15.90
CA GLY A 291 15.00 1.24 -17.17
C GLY A 291 14.89 0.31 -18.37
N SER A 292 15.77 -0.67 -18.44
CA SER A 292 15.77 -1.67 -19.51
C SER A 292 14.48 -2.52 -19.50
N LEU A 293 13.96 -2.90 -18.34
CA LEU A 293 12.68 -3.60 -18.25
C LEU A 293 11.52 -2.75 -18.79
N CYS A 294 11.48 -1.46 -18.46
CA CYS A 294 10.45 -0.55 -18.99
C CYS A 294 10.47 -0.49 -20.51
N SER A 295 11.66 -0.43 -21.11
CA SER A 295 11.82 -0.42 -22.58
C SER A 295 11.42 -1.75 -23.20
N LEU A 296 11.89 -2.87 -22.65
CA LEU A 296 11.60 -4.21 -23.18
C LEU A 296 10.13 -4.59 -23.06
N MET A 297 9.51 -4.29 -21.92
CA MET A 297 8.11 -4.64 -21.64
C MET A 297 7.11 -3.58 -22.12
N ARG A 298 7.59 -2.52 -22.78
CA ARG A 298 6.76 -1.38 -23.20
C ARG A 298 5.93 -0.83 -22.05
N ALA A 299 6.57 -0.61 -20.90
CA ALA A 299 5.91 -0.18 -19.69
C ALA A 299 6.31 1.23 -19.28
N MET A 300 5.41 1.95 -18.62
CA MET A 300 5.68 3.20 -17.93
C MET A 300 6.02 2.89 -16.47
N PRO A 301 7.18 3.31 -15.94
CA PRO A 301 7.51 3.14 -14.53
C PRO A 301 6.63 4.02 -13.66
N VAL A 302 6.11 3.45 -12.58
CA VAL A 302 5.33 4.15 -11.57
C VAL A 302 5.96 3.92 -10.20
N PHE A 303 6.51 4.96 -9.62
CA PHE A 303 7.07 4.93 -8.27
C PHE A 303 5.94 5.07 -7.24
N CYS A 304 5.69 4.02 -6.48
CA CYS A 304 4.72 4.00 -5.40
C CYS A 304 5.41 4.45 -4.11
N LEU A 305 4.96 5.59 -3.55
CA LEU A 305 5.57 6.23 -2.39
C LEU A 305 4.55 6.37 -1.25
N ASP A 306 5.01 6.08 -0.04
CA ASP A 306 4.29 6.35 1.21
C ASP A 306 5.19 7.24 2.09
N LEU A 307 5.20 8.54 1.78
CA LEU A 307 6.04 9.54 2.42
C LEU A 307 5.26 10.25 3.52
N GLY A 308 5.95 10.49 4.64
CA GLY A 308 5.45 11.32 5.72
C GLY A 308 5.70 12.83 5.48
N PRO A 309 5.19 13.69 6.39
CA PRO A 309 5.44 15.13 6.34
C PRO A 309 6.94 15.44 6.38
N GLY A 310 7.41 16.29 5.46
CA GLY A 310 8.81 16.68 5.37
C GLY A 310 9.75 15.64 4.73
N GLU A 311 9.28 14.44 4.45
CA GLU A 311 10.05 13.45 3.68
C GLU A 311 10.04 13.82 2.20
N THR A 312 11.17 13.60 1.53
CA THR A 312 11.31 13.87 0.09
C THR A 312 11.85 12.64 -0.63
N PHE A 313 11.49 12.50 -1.89
CA PHE A 313 11.98 11.45 -2.77
C PHE A 313 12.53 12.06 -4.05
N GLU A 314 13.71 11.63 -4.46
CA GLU A 314 14.30 11.97 -5.74
C GLU A 314 14.03 10.84 -6.74
N ILE A 315 13.41 11.18 -7.88
CA ILE A 315 13.11 10.19 -8.93
C ILE A 315 14.45 9.79 -9.57
N PRO A 316 14.84 8.50 -9.46
CA PRO A 316 16.11 8.03 -9.99
C PRO A 316 16.13 8.12 -11.53
N THR A 317 17.29 8.44 -12.08
CA THR A 317 17.50 8.38 -13.52
C THR A 317 17.49 6.92 -13.98
N LEU A 318 16.55 6.57 -14.85
CA LEU A 318 16.41 5.21 -15.37
C LEU A 318 17.26 5.06 -16.66
N THR A 319 18.46 4.53 -16.51
CA THR A 319 19.33 4.22 -17.67
C THR A 319 18.64 3.19 -18.56
N GLY A 320 18.64 3.41 -19.86
CA GLY A 320 17.98 2.50 -20.81
C GLY A 320 16.48 2.77 -21.01
N TYR A 321 15.95 3.87 -20.49
CA TYR A 321 14.58 4.30 -20.68
C TYR A 321 14.50 5.82 -20.90
N LYS A 322 13.83 6.23 -21.99
CA LYS A 322 13.59 7.65 -22.33
C LYS A 322 12.11 8.02 -22.35
N GLY A 323 11.25 7.09 -21.98
CA GLY A 323 9.81 7.30 -21.97
C GLY A 323 9.32 8.08 -20.74
N PRO A 324 8.01 8.32 -20.67
CA PRO A 324 7.39 9.00 -19.54
C PRO A 324 7.42 8.15 -18.27
N ALA A 325 7.54 8.82 -17.11
CA ALA A 325 7.49 8.21 -15.79
C ALA A 325 6.30 8.74 -14.97
N ALA A 326 5.91 8.03 -13.93
CA ALA A 326 4.87 8.49 -13.05
C ALA A 326 5.19 8.20 -11.57
N VAL A 327 4.54 8.96 -10.69
CA VAL A 327 4.62 8.80 -9.24
C VAL A 327 3.21 8.70 -8.68
N ALA A 328 2.95 7.66 -7.90
CA ALA A 328 1.75 7.49 -7.09
C ALA A 328 2.09 7.71 -5.63
N MET A 329 1.63 8.80 -5.03
CA MET A 329 2.00 9.15 -3.66
C MET A 329 0.81 9.62 -2.81
N GLY A 330 1.00 9.66 -1.50
CA GLY A 330 0.07 10.20 -0.53
C GLY A 330 -0.13 11.72 -0.69
N ARG A 331 -0.90 12.31 0.22
CA ARG A 331 -1.09 13.76 0.27
C ARG A 331 0.15 14.49 0.81
N GLU A 332 0.95 13.78 1.61
CA GLU A 332 2.14 14.28 2.29
C GLU A 332 3.43 13.94 1.52
N GLY A 333 4.52 14.53 1.93
CA GLY A 333 5.83 14.35 1.29
C GLY A 333 6.06 15.21 0.05
N GLY A 334 7.29 15.28 -0.39
CA GLY A 334 7.76 16.08 -1.53
C GLY A 334 8.52 15.27 -2.56
N LEU A 335 8.56 15.76 -3.79
CA LEU A 335 9.45 15.27 -4.83
C LEU A 335 10.53 16.32 -5.06
N VAL A 336 11.76 15.86 -5.29
CA VAL A 336 12.93 16.73 -5.56
C VAL A 336 13.63 16.27 -6.84
N GLY A 337 14.48 17.15 -7.38
CA GLY A 337 15.26 16.89 -8.59
C GLY A 337 14.57 17.36 -9.88
N ALA A 338 15.31 17.31 -10.99
CA ALA A 338 14.91 17.89 -12.28
C ALA A 338 13.60 17.29 -12.83
N SER A 339 13.35 16.00 -12.62
CA SER A 339 12.11 15.33 -13.04
C SER A 339 10.88 15.82 -12.27
N ALA A 340 11.06 16.30 -11.03
CA ALA A 340 9.98 16.84 -10.21
C ALA A 340 9.58 18.26 -10.70
N GLU A 341 10.54 19.08 -11.13
CA GLU A 341 10.29 20.44 -11.60
C GLU A 341 9.45 20.48 -12.88
N GLN A 342 9.53 19.45 -13.71
CA GLN A 342 8.78 19.33 -14.98
C GLN A 342 7.56 18.39 -14.87
N SER A 343 7.13 18.10 -13.65
CA SER A 343 6.01 17.17 -13.43
C SER A 343 4.65 17.86 -13.45
N VAL A 344 3.65 17.17 -14.00
CA VAL A 344 2.24 17.53 -13.85
C VAL A 344 1.66 16.78 -12.68
N THR A 345 1.13 17.51 -11.69
CA THR A 345 0.53 16.93 -10.50
C THR A 345 -0.99 16.93 -10.60
N LEU A 346 -1.59 15.76 -10.38
CA LEU A 346 -3.03 15.54 -10.25
C LEU A 346 -3.34 15.22 -8.78
N ASN A 347 -4.19 16.03 -8.18
CA ASN A 347 -4.66 15.84 -6.82
C ASN A 347 -6.03 15.17 -6.86
N LEU A 348 -6.09 13.90 -6.48
CA LEU A 348 -7.34 13.16 -6.37
C LEU A 348 -8.09 13.57 -5.10
N ALA A 349 -9.26 14.15 -5.28
CA ALA A 349 -10.18 14.39 -4.18
C ALA A 349 -10.77 13.06 -3.69
N PRO A 350 -11.23 12.96 -2.42
CA PRO A 350 -12.02 11.83 -1.96
C PRO A 350 -13.32 11.74 -2.78
N GLU A 351 -13.70 10.51 -3.12
CA GLU A 351 -14.89 10.22 -3.91
C GLU A 351 -16.17 10.75 -3.22
N THR A 352 -17.06 11.32 -3.99
CA THR A 352 -18.40 11.71 -3.55
C THR A 352 -19.30 10.48 -3.38
N SER A 353 -20.43 10.63 -2.67
CA SER A 353 -21.41 9.54 -2.51
C SER A 353 -21.90 8.99 -3.86
N GLU A 354 -22.06 9.85 -4.86
CA GLU A 354 -22.49 9.46 -6.21
C GLU A 354 -21.40 8.67 -6.95
N GLU A 355 -20.13 9.06 -6.82
CA GLU A 355 -19.00 8.34 -7.40
C GLU A 355 -18.82 6.98 -6.73
N ARG A 356 -18.92 6.91 -5.40
CA ARG A 356 -18.91 5.63 -4.67
C ARG A 356 -20.04 4.72 -5.09
N LEU A 357 -21.24 5.25 -5.31
CA LEU A 357 -22.37 4.48 -5.82
C LEU A 357 -22.08 3.88 -7.21
N ARG A 358 -21.45 4.66 -8.10
CA ARG A 358 -21.00 4.16 -9.41
C ARG A 358 -19.96 3.06 -9.28
N HIS A 359 -18.99 3.19 -8.35
CA HIS A 359 -18.01 2.15 -8.05
C HIS A 359 -18.66 0.88 -7.51
N TRP A 360 -19.61 0.98 -6.60
CA TRP A 360 -20.38 -0.17 -6.10
C TRP A 360 -21.14 -0.89 -7.22
N ARG A 361 -21.89 -0.16 -8.05
CA ARG A 361 -22.62 -0.73 -9.19
C ARG A 361 -21.69 -1.48 -10.15
N ARG A 362 -20.56 -0.86 -10.49
CA ARG A 362 -19.53 -1.48 -11.35
C ARG A 362 -18.94 -2.74 -10.73
N SER A 363 -18.64 -2.71 -9.44
CA SER A 363 -17.97 -3.81 -8.73
C SER A 363 -18.88 -5.01 -8.50
N LEU A 364 -20.17 -4.80 -8.30
CA LEU A 364 -21.19 -5.85 -8.13
C LEU A 364 -21.57 -6.55 -9.45
N LYS A 365 -21.10 -6.02 -10.60
CA LYS A 365 -21.32 -6.63 -11.93
C LYS A 365 -22.80 -7.02 -12.20
N GLY A 366 -23.74 -6.16 -11.81
CA GLY A 366 -25.17 -6.38 -12.03
C GLY A 366 -25.87 -7.26 -10.97
N ARG A 367 -25.17 -7.73 -9.93
CA ARG A 367 -25.85 -8.39 -8.81
C ARG A 367 -26.69 -7.41 -8.02
N PRO A 368 -27.91 -7.78 -7.64
CA PRO A 368 -28.76 -6.91 -6.83
C PRO A 368 -28.16 -6.73 -5.42
N ALA A 369 -28.25 -5.52 -4.89
CA ALA A 369 -27.87 -5.22 -3.52
C ALA A 369 -28.98 -4.39 -2.86
N GLU A 370 -29.23 -4.66 -1.58
CA GLU A 370 -30.19 -3.89 -0.79
C GLU A 370 -29.62 -2.52 -0.43
N ASN A 371 -30.43 -1.48 -0.59
CA ASN A 371 -30.10 -0.13 -0.15
C ASN A 371 -28.73 0.39 -0.58
N LEU A 372 -28.35 0.15 -1.84
CA LEU A 372 -27.01 0.47 -2.34
C LEU A 372 -26.67 1.97 -2.20
N ASP A 373 -27.64 2.84 -2.38
CA ASP A 373 -27.49 4.29 -2.19
C ASP A 373 -27.13 4.61 -0.73
N HIS A 374 -27.78 3.93 0.23
CA HIS A 374 -27.50 4.06 1.65
C HIS A 374 -26.09 3.53 2.00
N ILE A 375 -25.71 2.37 1.43
CA ILE A 375 -24.37 1.82 1.60
C ILE A 375 -23.31 2.80 1.09
N ALA A 376 -23.48 3.35 -0.10
CA ALA A 376 -22.54 4.30 -0.70
C ALA A 376 -22.44 5.64 0.07
N ALA A 377 -23.54 6.11 0.64
CA ALA A 377 -23.55 7.31 1.49
C ALA A 377 -22.93 7.06 2.87
N ARG A 378 -23.16 5.86 3.43
CA ARG A 378 -22.73 5.51 4.79
C ARG A 378 -21.24 5.20 4.90
N PHE A 379 -20.70 4.41 3.96
CA PHE A 379 -19.31 3.99 3.97
C PHE A 379 -18.47 4.86 3.02
N MET A 380 -17.61 5.69 3.59
CA MET A 380 -16.74 6.60 2.83
C MET A 380 -15.45 5.90 2.35
N LEU A 381 -15.63 4.82 1.63
CA LEU A 381 -14.51 4.00 1.15
C LEU A 381 -13.95 4.51 -0.17
N PRO A 382 -12.61 4.54 -0.32
CA PRO A 382 -11.98 4.66 -1.62
C PRO A 382 -12.33 3.50 -2.56
N ALA A 383 -12.33 3.78 -3.85
CA ALA A 383 -12.76 2.87 -4.92
C ALA A 383 -12.15 1.47 -4.84
N ARG A 384 -10.85 1.37 -4.52
CA ARG A 384 -10.16 0.08 -4.34
C ARG A 384 -10.80 -0.79 -3.26
N TYR A 385 -11.17 -0.18 -2.12
CA TYR A 385 -11.79 -0.93 -1.03
C TYR A 385 -13.25 -1.25 -1.31
N ILE A 386 -13.97 -0.39 -2.07
CA ILE A 386 -15.30 -0.70 -2.59
C ILE A 386 -15.22 -1.96 -3.46
N HIS A 387 -14.25 -2.04 -4.36
CA HIS A 387 -14.06 -3.20 -5.22
C HIS A 387 -13.79 -4.48 -4.40
N GLN A 388 -12.89 -4.44 -3.42
CA GLN A 388 -12.59 -5.57 -2.55
C GLN A 388 -13.80 -5.96 -1.69
N ALA A 389 -14.49 -4.98 -1.09
CA ALA A 389 -15.67 -5.21 -0.27
C ALA A 389 -16.82 -5.82 -1.07
N ALA A 390 -17.05 -5.35 -2.31
CA ALA A 390 -18.07 -5.89 -3.19
C ALA A 390 -17.81 -7.36 -3.57
N GLN A 391 -16.55 -7.72 -3.83
CA GLN A 391 -16.17 -9.10 -4.11
C GLN A 391 -16.41 -10.01 -2.90
N LEU A 392 -15.96 -9.59 -1.71
CA LEU A 392 -16.16 -10.35 -0.48
C LEU A 392 -17.63 -10.45 -0.09
N ALA A 393 -18.37 -9.34 -0.14
CA ALA A 393 -19.81 -9.33 0.16
C ALA A 393 -20.60 -10.23 -0.80
N THR A 394 -20.21 -10.25 -2.08
CA THR A 394 -20.75 -11.17 -3.08
C THR A 394 -20.48 -12.63 -2.71
N ALA A 395 -19.28 -12.94 -2.22
CA ALA A 395 -18.91 -14.29 -1.79
C ALA A 395 -19.71 -14.71 -0.54
N TYR A 396 -19.91 -13.81 0.44
CA TYR A 396 -20.74 -14.10 1.63
C TYR A 396 -22.20 -14.35 1.26
N ALA A 397 -22.81 -13.51 0.43
CA ALA A 397 -24.17 -13.74 -0.05
C ALA A 397 -24.31 -15.09 -0.78
N ALA A 398 -23.27 -15.48 -1.55
CA ALA A 398 -23.25 -16.79 -2.24
C ALA A 398 -23.10 -17.97 -1.27
N LEU A 399 -22.26 -17.85 -0.22
CA LEU A 399 -22.12 -18.87 0.83
C LEU A 399 -23.45 -19.11 1.55
N ASP A 400 -24.20 -18.05 1.82
CA ASP A 400 -25.54 -18.10 2.43
C ASP A 400 -26.65 -18.42 1.40
N ARG A 401 -26.30 -18.75 0.15
CA ARG A 401 -27.22 -19.04 -0.97
C ARG A 401 -28.24 -17.92 -1.22
N ARG A 402 -27.87 -16.67 -0.97
CA ARG A 402 -28.70 -15.48 -1.23
C ARG A 402 -28.34 -14.85 -2.58
N PRO A 403 -29.31 -14.47 -3.41
CA PRO A 403 -29.06 -13.77 -4.67
C PRO A 403 -28.72 -12.30 -4.47
N VAL A 404 -29.10 -11.71 -3.33
CA VAL A 404 -28.98 -10.27 -3.02
C VAL A 404 -27.89 -10.06 -1.99
N VAL A 405 -27.05 -9.08 -2.21
CA VAL A 405 -26.04 -8.61 -1.25
C VAL A 405 -26.71 -7.68 -0.25
N THR A 406 -26.54 -7.95 1.04
CA THR A 406 -27.10 -7.17 2.14
C THR A 406 -26.05 -6.24 2.74
N GLU A 407 -26.50 -5.23 3.50
CA GLU A 407 -25.58 -4.37 4.27
C GLU A 407 -24.72 -5.16 5.26
N THR A 408 -25.25 -6.25 5.81
CA THR A 408 -24.53 -7.15 6.72
C THR A 408 -23.32 -7.79 6.04
N ASP A 409 -23.48 -8.23 4.76
CA ASP A 409 -22.39 -8.80 3.98
C ASP A 409 -21.28 -7.77 3.72
N VAL A 410 -21.68 -6.53 3.42
CA VAL A 410 -20.74 -5.42 3.24
C VAL A 410 -19.97 -5.14 4.53
N ARG A 411 -20.65 -5.06 5.68
CA ARG A 411 -19.99 -4.89 6.98
C ARG A 411 -19.01 -6.01 7.28
N GLN A 412 -19.38 -7.26 7.01
CA GLN A 412 -18.51 -8.41 7.24
C GLN A 412 -17.28 -8.35 6.34
N ALA A 413 -17.45 -7.98 5.08
CA ALA A 413 -16.35 -7.77 4.15
C ALA A 413 -15.39 -6.67 4.63
N MET A 414 -15.95 -5.55 5.10
CA MET A 414 -15.19 -4.44 5.65
C MET A 414 -14.36 -4.85 6.87
N ARG A 415 -14.95 -5.60 7.79
CA ARG A 415 -14.25 -6.12 8.98
C ARG A 415 -13.00 -6.92 8.63
N ILE A 416 -13.05 -7.74 7.60
CA ILE A 416 -11.88 -8.51 7.16
C ILE A 416 -10.80 -7.61 6.58
N ILE A 417 -11.19 -6.65 5.73
CA ILE A 417 -10.25 -5.70 5.13
C ILE A 417 -9.58 -4.85 6.21
N SER A 418 -10.35 -4.34 7.16
CA SER A 418 -9.85 -3.52 8.27
C SER A 418 -8.92 -4.31 9.19
N ARG A 419 -9.30 -5.54 9.53
CA ARG A 419 -8.50 -6.43 10.37
C ARG A 419 -7.11 -6.67 9.79
N GLN A 420 -7.00 -7.02 8.52
CA GLN A 420 -5.72 -7.28 7.87
C GLN A 420 -4.76 -6.09 7.89
N ARG A 421 -5.28 -4.87 8.04
CA ARG A 421 -4.47 -3.65 7.93
C ARG A 421 -4.20 -2.94 9.25
N LEU A 422 -5.11 -3.02 10.22
CA LEU A 422 -5.03 -2.29 11.47
C LEU A 422 -4.62 -3.15 12.67
N ASP A 423 -4.81 -4.48 12.66
CA ASP A 423 -4.54 -5.33 13.83
C ASP A 423 -3.09 -5.27 14.34
N SER A 424 -2.13 -4.87 13.50
CA SER A 424 -0.74 -4.67 13.92
C SER A 424 -0.47 -3.33 14.63
N LEU A 425 -1.44 -2.39 14.59
CA LEU A 425 -1.27 -1.00 15.04
C LEU A 425 -2.32 -0.58 16.07
N ALA A 426 -3.48 -1.22 16.08
CA ALA A 426 -4.61 -0.88 16.93
C ALA A 426 -5.42 -2.14 17.28
N THR A 427 -6.09 -2.13 18.42
CA THR A 427 -6.93 -3.24 18.87
C THR A 427 -8.39 -2.95 18.55
N ARG A 428 -9.04 -3.84 17.80
CA ARG A 428 -10.47 -3.73 17.54
C ARG A 428 -11.25 -3.97 18.82
N LEU A 429 -12.25 -3.14 19.09
CA LEU A 429 -13.19 -3.31 20.17
C LEU A 429 -14.49 -3.90 19.65
N ASP A 430 -15.03 -4.89 20.38
CA ASP A 430 -16.31 -5.51 20.02
C ASP A 430 -17.49 -4.55 20.24
N GLU A 431 -18.56 -4.77 19.48
CA GLU A 431 -19.81 -4.03 19.60
C GLU A 431 -20.36 -4.10 21.03
N ALA A 432 -20.99 -3.03 21.48
CA ALA A 432 -21.59 -2.95 22.80
C ALA A 432 -23.00 -2.42 22.66
N GLY A 433 -24.01 -3.28 22.64
CA GLY A 433 -25.43 -2.90 22.77
C GLY A 433 -25.87 -1.61 22.08
N ASP A 434 -26.95 -1.06 22.58
CA ASP A 434 -27.52 0.20 22.15
C ASP A 434 -27.46 1.28 23.26
N TRP A 435 -27.94 2.47 22.98
CA TRP A 435 -28.01 3.58 23.96
C TRP A 435 -28.76 3.27 25.25
N GLN A 436 -29.65 2.26 25.28
CA GLN A 436 -30.38 1.88 26.47
C GLN A 436 -29.47 1.28 27.55
N HIS A 437 -28.29 0.76 27.14
CA HIS A 437 -27.29 0.22 28.06
C HIS A 437 -26.36 1.29 28.65
N LEU A 438 -26.48 2.54 28.21
CA LEU A 438 -25.67 3.64 28.72
C LEU A 438 -26.49 4.54 29.65
N VAL A 439 -26.09 4.60 30.91
CA VAL A 439 -26.71 5.49 31.89
C VAL A 439 -25.79 6.67 32.16
N VAL A 440 -26.16 7.84 31.67
CA VAL A 440 -25.41 9.10 31.82
C VAL A 440 -26.35 10.26 32.09
N ALA A 441 -25.81 11.45 32.41
CA ALA A 441 -26.60 12.65 32.59
C ALA A 441 -27.31 13.05 31.27
N GLN A 442 -28.46 13.70 31.37
CA GLN A 442 -29.24 14.13 30.19
C GLN A 442 -28.41 15.05 29.24
N SER A 443 -27.57 15.93 29.81
CA SER A 443 -26.68 16.78 29.03
C SER A 443 -25.65 15.95 28.24
N THR A 444 -25.06 14.93 28.87
CA THR A 444 -24.12 14.01 28.23
C THR A 444 -24.81 13.21 27.12
N GLU A 445 -26.02 12.74 27.34
CA GLU A 445 -26.83 12.04 26.33
C GLU A 445 -27.10 12.96 25.12
N HIS A 446 -27.46 14.21 25.36
CA HIS A 446 -27.68 15.21 24.30
C HIS A 446 -26.43 15.42 23.46
N ASP A 447 -25.28 15.61 24.10
CA ASP A 447 -23.99 15.78 23.40
C ASP A 447 -23.63 14.55 22.58
N LEU A 448 -23.86 13.34 23.09
CA LEU A 448 -23.63 12.08 22.36
C LEU A 448 -24.57 11.93 21.15
N ARG A 449 -25.85 12.32 21.27
CA ARG A 449 -26.78 12.33 20.14
C ARG A 449 -26.38 13.35 19.08
N SER A 450 -25.95 14.53 19.49
CA SER A 450 -25.40 15.54 18.58
C SER A 450 -24.18 15.03 17.84
N LEU A 451 -23.26 14.36 18.55
CA LEU A 451 -22.10 13.73 17.95
C LEU A 451 -22.50 12.63 16.93
N GLN A 452 -23.48 11.79 17.26
CA GLN A 452 -24.02 10.77 16.36
C GLN A 452 -24.54 11.41 15.07
N GLN A 453 -25.37 12.44 15.15
CA GLN A 453 -25.91 13.17 13.99
C GLN A 453 -24.78 13.78 13.16
N ARG A 454 -23.78 14.40 13.79
CA ARG A 454 -22.64 14.98 13.10
C ARG A 454 -21.85 13.92 12.33
N CYS A 455 -21.63 12.75 12.93
CA CYS A 455 -20.95 11.63 12.25
C CYS A 455 -21.77 11.10 11.07
N GLN A 456 -23.09 10.98 11.21
CA GLN A 456 -23.98 10.49 10.15
C GLN A 456 -24.02 11.44 8.95
N HIS A 457 -23.98 12.75 9.18
CA HIS A 457 -24.14 13.76 8.13
C HIS A 457 -22.85 14.49 7.75
N ARG A 458 -21.69 14.01 8.18
CA ARG A 458 -20.37 14.68 8.01
C ARG A 458 -20.03 15.02 6.57
N GLU A 459 -20.37 14.16 5.60
CA GLU A 459 -20.10 14.42 4.18
C GLU A 459 -21.03 15.50 3.64
N ARG A 460 -22.31 15.41 3.98
CA ARG A 460 -23.30 16.38 3.55
C ARG A 460 -23.02 17.78 4.11
N LEU A 461 -22.63 17.86 5.38
CA LEU A 461 -22.21 19.11 6.00
C LEU A 461 -21.00 19.73 5.29
N ALA A 462 -19.99 18.91 4.95
CA ALA A 462 -18.81 19.40 4.23
C ALA A 462 -19.14 19.85 2.81
N THR A 463 -20.11 19.24 2.14
CA THR A 463 -20.50 19.59 0.77
C THR A 463 -21.41 20.81 0.73
N GLU A 464 -22.43 20.87 1.60
CA GLU A 464 -23.44 21.93 1.60
C GLU A 464 -22.95 23.24 2.26
N LEU A 465 -22.21 23.13 3.38
CA LEU A 465 -21.69 24.31 4.08
C LEU A 465 -20.26 24.66 3.68
N GLY A 466 -19.47 23.67 3.27
CA GLY A 466 -18.05 23.86 2.94
C GLY A 466 -17.82 24.70 1.70
N ALA A 467 -18.77 24.73 0.77
CA ALA A 467 -18.71 25.55 -0.44
C ALA A 467 -18.73 27.06 -0.14
N ASP A 468 -19.40 27.45 0.94
CA ASP A 468 -19.58 28.87 1.32
C ASP A 468 -18.56 29.34 2.37
N MET A 469 -17.75 28.41 2.93
CA MET A 469 -16.75 28.72 3.97
C MET A 469 -15.35 28.96 3.39
N PRO A 470 -14.67 30.05 3.75
CA PRO A 470 -13.27 30.24 3.39
C PRO A 470 -12.40 29.10 3.95
N GLY A 471 -11.75 28.33 3.07
CA GLY A 471 -10.91 27.19 3.44
C GLY A 471 -11.60 25.84 3.47
N GLY A 472 -12.92 25.77 3.19
CA GLY A 472 -13.71 24.54 3.20
C GLY A 472 -13.99 23.99 4.61
N LEU A 473 -14.89 23.01 4.71
CA LEU A 473 -15.17 22.29 5.95
C LEU A 473 -14.53 20.91 5.89
N ASN A 474 -13.73 20.56 6.90
CA ASN A 474 -13.16 19.20 7.00
C ASN A 474 -14.30 18.19 7.28
N ARG A 475 -14.32 17.08 6.55
CA ARG A 475 -15.27 15.97 6.73
C ARG A 475 -15.04 15.19 8.02
N GLY A 476 -13.88 15.34 8.65
CA GLY A 476 -13.52 14.63 9.88
C GLY A 476 -14.36 15.05 11.07
N VAL A 477 -14.55 14.15 12.01
CA VAL A 477 -15.22 14.42 13.29
C VAL A 477 -14.28 14.07 14.44
N ARG A 478 -13.95 15.08 15.24
CA ARG A 478 -13.06 14.98 16.40
C ARG A 478 -13.84 15.18 17.67
N ALA A 479 -13.94 14.15 18.49
CA ALA A 479 -14.65 14.19 19.75
C ALA A 479 -13.71 14.00 20.93
N LEU A 480 -13.94 14.74 22.00
CA LEU A 480 -13.21 14.63 23.26
C LEU A 480 -14.18 14.16 24.34
N PHE A 481 -13.90 13.00 24.96
CA PHE A 481 -14.67 12.46 26.09
C PHE A 481 -13.90 12.73 27.38
N GLU A 482 -14.41 13.64 28.19
CA GLU A 482 -13.79 14.08 29.45
C GLU A 482 -14.58 13.52 30.64
N GLY A 483 -13.91 13.04 31.66
CA GLY A 483 -14.54 12.67 32.93
C GLY A 483 -13.83 11.55 33.66
N PRO A 484 -14.21 11.29 34.93
CA PRO A 484 -13.56 10.28 35.77
C PRO A 484 -13.56 8.87 35.16
N SER A 485 -12.62 8.04 35.60
CA SER A 485 -12.57 6.63 35.18
C SER A 485 -13.84 5.89 35.59
N GLY A 486 -14.30 4.94 34.77
CA GLY A 486 -15.49 4.13 35.06
C GLY A 486 -16.84 4.85 34.84
N THR A 487 -16.89 6.04 34.25
CA THR A 487 -18.13 6.76 33.90
C THR A 487 -18.76 6.38 32.56
N GLY A 488 -18.15 5.46 31.80
CA GLY A 488 -18.75 4.91 30.59
C GLY A 488 -18.20 5.49 29.27
N LYS A 489 -17.09 6.25 29.26
CA LYS A 489 -16.49 6.85 28.05
C LYS A 489 -16.25 5.84 26.93
N THR A 490 -15.53 4.77 27.22
CA THR A 490 -15.23 3.71 26.23
C THR A 490 -16.49 2.94 25.81
N LEU A 491 -17.47 2.75 26.73
CA LEU A 491 -18.75 2.16 26.40
C LEU A 491 -19.55 3.03 25.41
N ALA A 492 -19.61 4.34 25.67
CA ALA A 492 -20.26 5.30 24.78
C ALA A 492 -19.64 5.29 23.37
N ALA A 493 -18.31 5.22 23.27
CA ALA A 493 -17.62 5.11 21.97
C ALA A 493 -17.99 3.81 21.24
N ARG A 494 -18.09 2.67 21.95
CA ARG A 494 -18.52 1.39 21.38
C ARG A 494 -19.98 1.41 20.91
N ILE A 495 -20.89 2.00 21.68
CA ILE A 495 -22.29 2.16 21.30
C ILE A 495 -22.40 3.08 20.08
N LEU A 496 -21.71 4.21 20.06
CA LEU A 496 -21.69 5.11 18.91
C LEU A 496 -21.23 4.39 17.64
N ALA A 497 -20.17 3.59 17.72
CA ALA A 497 -19.67 2.80 16.61
C ALA A 497 -20.72 1.78 16.12
N SER A 498 -21.39 1.09 17.05
CA SER A 498 -22.49 0.16 16.75
C SER A 498 -23.63 0.84 16.00
N GLU A 499 -24.08 1.99 16.48
CA GLU A 499 -25.16 2.80 15.88
C GLU A 499 -24.80 3.34 14.49
N LEU A 500 -23.54 3.74 14.31
CA LEU A 500 -23.03 4.16 13.02
C LEU A 500 -22.73 2.97 12.08
N GLY A 501 -22.65 1.75 12.62
CA GLY A 501 -22.27 0.53 11.90
C GLY A 501 -20.83 0.53 11.40
N LEU A 502 -19.96 1.26 12.10
CA LEU A 502 -18.53 1.35 11.85
C LEU A 502 -17.77 0.54 12.89
N ASP A 503 -16.62 -0.01 12.51
CA ASP A 503 -15.74 -0.67 13.47
C ASP A 503 -15.00 0.36 14.32
N LEU A 504 -14.77 0.03 15.60
CA LEU A 504 -14.04 0.85 16.56
C LEU A 504 -12.67 0.22 16.83
N TYR A 505 -11.61 0.97 16.62
CA TYR A 505 -10.24 0.57 16.90
C TYR A 505 -9.64 1.41 18.01
N ARG A 506 -9.19 0.76 19.08
CA ARG A 506 -8.48 1.41 20.18
C ARG A 506 -6.99 1.44 19.88
N VAL A 507 -6.43 2.62 19.96
CA VAL A 507 -5.02 2.91 19.84
C VAL A 507 -4.47 3.18 21.23
N ASP A 508 -3.50 2.39 21.67
CA ASP A 508 -2.75 2.64 22.89
C ASP A 508 -1.63 3.63 22.60
N LEU A 509 -1.83 4.86 23.01
CA LEU A 509 -0.87 5.92 22.79
C LEU A 509 0.47 5.66 23.54
N ALA A 510 0.42 4.99 24.69
CA ALA A 510 1.63 4.64 25.45
C ALA A 510 2.47 3.58 24.74
N ALA A 511 1.83 2.67 23.98
CA ALA A 511 2.55 1.67 23.19
C ALA A 511 3.15 2.22 21.90
N ILE A 512 2.59 3.34 21.38
CA ILE A 512 3.08 3.98 20.15
C ILE A 512 4.28 4.89 20.45
N VAL A 513 4.37 5.47 21.63
CA VAL A 513 5.51 6.29 22.07
C VAL A 513 6.74 5.41 22.23
N ASN A 514 7.58 5.36 21.22
CA ASN A 514 8.79 4.55 21.19
C ASN A 514 10.01 5.35 21.66
N LYS A 515 11.06 4.63 22.10
CA LYS A 515 12.36 5.21 22.53
C LYS A 515 13.12 5.95 21.43
N TYR A 516 12.71 5.80 20.15
CA TYR A 516 13.44 6.36 19.01
C TYR A 516 12.71 7.57 18.43
N ILE A 517 13.45 8.66 18.26
CA ILE A 517 12.99 9.96 17.72
C ILE A 517 12.43 9.75 16.29
N GLY A 518 11.22 10.25 16.04
CA GLY A 518 10.58 10.20 14.72
C GLY A 518 9.81 8.91 14.40
N GLU A 519 9.96 7.82 15.15
CA GLU A 519 9.17 6.59 14.93
C GLU A 519 7.73 6.72 15.43
N THR A 520 7.54 7.45 16.53
CA THR A 520 6.21 7.77 17.09
C THR A 520 5.34 8.50 16.07
N GLU A 521 5.89 9.54 15.45
CA GLU A 521 5.18 10.33 14.42
C GLU A 521 4.82 9.49 13.20
N LYS A 522 5.75 8.64 12.72
CA LYS A 522 5.50 7.73 11.59
C LYS A 522 4.43 6.69 11.90
N ASN A 523 4.47 6.09 13.08
CA ASN A 523 3.49 5.10 13.49
C ASN A 523 2.09 5.71 13.65
N LEU A 524 2.01 6.90 14.26
CA LEU A 524 0.76 7.63 14.42
C LEU A 524 0.18 8.05 13.05
N SER A 525 1.03 8.57 12.15
CA SER A 525 0.62 8.89 10.78
C SER A 525 0.08 7.67 10.05
N ARG A 526 0.74 6.52 10.17
CA ARG A 526 0.27 5.27 9.55
C ARG A 526 -1.09 4.81 10.08
N VAL A 527 -1.29 4.88 11.41
CA VAL A 527 -2.58 4.50 12.02
C VAL A 527 -3.69 5.41 11.51
N LEU A 528 -3.48 6.73 11.58
CA LEU A 528 -4.47 7.72 11.15
C LEU A 528 -4.78 7.58 9.65
N SER A 529 -3.76 7.48 8.79
CA SER A 529 -3.99 7.32 7.35
C SER A 529 -4.74 6.03 7.00
N ARG A 530 -4.40 4.91 7.65
CA ARG A 530 -5.12 3.64 7.42
C ARG A 530 -6.57 3.68 7.92
N ALA A 531 -6.81 4.38 9.03
CA ALA A 531 -8.16 4.53 9.55
C ALA A 531 -9.04 5.43 8.67
N GLU A 532 -8.45 6.48 8.08
CA GLU A 532 -9.13 7.31 7.06
C GLU A 532 -9.55 6.48 5.85
N ASP A 533 -8.63 5.63 5.34
CA ASP A 533 -8.90 4.77 4.18
C ASP A 533 -10.01 3.76 4.41
N LEU A 534 -10.13 3.26 5.63
CA LEU A 534 -11.03 2.15 5.98
C LEU A 534 -12.35 2.65 6.59
N ASP A 535 -12.50 3.96 6.75
CA ASP A 535 -13.67 4.59 7.36
C ASP A 535 -14.07 3.97 8.72
N VAL A 536 -13.08 3.78 9.59
CA VAL A 536 -13.26 3.26 10.95
C VAL A 536 -13.20 4.38 11.98
N ILE A 537 -13.75 4.13 13.17
CA ILE A 537 -13.62 5.04 14.30
C ILE A 537 -12.34 4.71 15.05
N LEU A 538 -11.50 5.71 15.27
CA LEU A 538 -10.35 5.60 16.17
C LEU A 538 -10.70 6.06 17.56
N LEU A 539 -10.36 5.26 18.56
CA LEU A 539 -10.40 5.61 19.98
C LEU A 539 -8.95 5.78 20.47
N LEU A 540 -8.56 7.01 20.72
CA LEU A 540 -7.30 7.33 21.38
C LEU A 540 -7.57 7.32 22.90
N ASP A 541 -7.31 6.18 23.53
CA ASP A 541 -7.60 5.98 24.95
C ASP A 541 -6.44 6.51 25.81
N GLU A 542 -6.77 7.03 26.98
CA GLU A 542 -5.79 7.61 27.91
C GLU A 542 -4.90 8.70 27.29
N GLY A 543 -5.53 9.62 26.57
CA GLY A 543 -4.84 10.75 25.92
C GLY A 543 -4.10 11.70 26.88
N ASP A 544 -4.23 11.48 28.17
CA ASP A 544 -3.61 12.29 29.21
C ASP A 544 -2.08 12.42 29.04
N ALA A 545 -1.43 11.33 28.59
CA ALA A 545 0.02 11.30 28.40
C ALA A 545 0.53 12.27 27.32
N LEU A 546 -0.29 12.55 26.30
CA LEU A 546 0.07 13.41 25.17
C LEU A 546 -0.61 14.79 25.20
N MET A 547 -1.55 15.03 26.12
CA MET A 547 -2.44 16.20 26.09
C MET A 547 -2.34 17.10 27.33
N THR A 548 -1.49 16.75 28.29
CA THR A 548 -1.22 17.59 29.46
C THR A 548 -0.64 18.94 29.07
N ARG A 549 -0.95 20.00 29.87
CA ARG A 549 -0.39 21.34 29.67
C ARG A 549 1.12 21.28 29.51
N ARG A 550 1.62 22.02 28.52
CA ARG A 550 3.05 22.17 28.25
C ARG A 550 3.82 22.39 29.54
N THR A 551 4.65 21.44 29.92
CA THR A 551 5.60 21.62 31.01
C THR A 551 6.67 22.62 30.58
N GLU A 552 7.11 23.50 31.49
CA GLU A 552 8.28 24.33 31.22
C GLU A 552 9.46 23.42 30.85
N VAL A 553 10.08 23.72 29.72
CA VAL A 553 11.17 22.92 29.16
C VAL A 553 12.37 22.96 30.11
N LYS A 554 12.52 21.90 30.91
CA LYS A 554 13.66 21.73 31.82
C LYS A 554 14.64 20.66 31.34
N SER A 555 14.22 19.81 30.39
CA SER A 555 15.04 18.72 29.84
C SER A 555 14.84 18.56 28.32
N ALA A 556 15.77 17.85 27.67
CA ALA A 556 15.61 17.46 26.27
C ALA A 556 14.33 16.60 26.06
N HIS A 557 13.96 15.79 27.04
CA HIS A 557 12.77 14.93 26.99
C HIS A 557 11.47 15.75 26.93
N ASP A 558 11.39 16.87 27.63
CA ASP A 558 10.23 17.78 27.60
C ASP A 558 10.03 18.43 26.23
N ARG A 559 11.13 18.71 25.50
CA ARG A 559 11.06 19.22 24.11
C ARG A 559 10.46 18.23 23.16
N TYR A 560 10.82 16.95 23.26
CA TYR A 560 10.31 15.90 22.37
C TYR A 560 8.84 15.61 22.63
N ALA A 561 8.40 15.51 23.88
CA ALA A 561 6.99 15.35 24.23
C ALA A 561 6.12 16.49 23.67
N ASN A 562 6.63 17.73 23.70
CA ASN A 562 5.95 18.88 23.10
C ASN A 562 5.87 18.80 21.56
N LEU A 563 6.89 18.25 20.88
CA LEU A 563 6.89 18.04 19.42
C LEU A 563 5.86 16.99 19.02
N GLU A 564 5.83 15.85 19.68
CA GLU A 564 4.86 14.77 19.46
C GLU A 564 3.41 15.23 19.65
N THR A 565 3.16 16.02 20.70
CA THR A 565 1.85 16.64 20.95
C THR A 565 1.46 17.61 19.83
N ASN A 566 2.37 18.46 19.39
CA ASN A 566 2.10 19.39 18.29
C ASN A 566 1.84 18.65 16.96
N TYR A 567 2.60 17.60 16.68
CA TYR A 567 2.39 16.75 15.51
C TYR A 567 1.00 16.10 15.53
N LEU A 568 0.62 15.48 16.66
CA LEU A 568 -0.71 14.89 16.82
C LEU A 568 -1.81 15.93 16.59
N LEU A 569 -1.68 17.11 17.16
CA LEU A 569 -2.63 18.21 16.99
C LEU A 569 -2.78 18.62 15.53
N GLN A 570 -1.66 18.81 14.82
CA GLN A 570 -1.65 19.18 13.41
C GLN A 570 -2.27 18.08 12.55
N ARG A 571 -1.96 16.81 12.85
CA ARG A 571 -2.50 15.66 12.07
C ARG A 571 -4.00 15.47 12.32
N LEU A 572 -4.49 15.71 13.55
CA LEU A 572 -5.91 15.68 13.86
C LEU A 572 -6.70 16.79 13.16
N GLU A 573 -6.12 17.96 12.92
CA GLU A 573 -6.78 19.05 12.16
C GLU A 573 -7.06 18.63 10.70
N THR A 574 -6.15 17.88 10.10
CA THR A 574 -6.27 17.42 8.71
C THR A 574 -6.98 16.08 8.58
N TYR A 575 -7.22 15.39 9.69
CA TYR A 575 -7.84 14.07 9.72
C TYR A 575 -9.29 14.12 9.20
N THR A 576 -9.62 13.25 8.27
CA THR A 576 -10.92 13.23 7.59
C THR A 576 -11.87 12.14 8.10
N GLY A 577 -11.38 11.24 8.98
CA GLY A 577 -12.16 10.18 9.62
C GLY A 577 -12.83 10.63 10.92
N ILE A 578 -13.28 9.66 11.71
CA ILE A 578 -13.86 9.88 13.05
C ILE A 578 -12.83 9.49 14.10
N VAL A 579 -12.49 10.41 14.99
CA VAL A 579 -11.59 10.16 16.12
C VAL A 579 -12.24 10.58 17.43
N ILE A 580 -12.17 9.70 18.41
CA ILE A 580 -12.62 9.94 19.79
C ILE A 580 -11.39 9.87 20.68
N VAL A 581 -11.17 10.91 21.44
CA VAL A 581 -10.10 10.98 22.44
C VAL A 581 -10.72 10.89 23.82
N THR A 582 -10.21 10.02 24.69
CA THR A 582 -10.66 9.95 26.07
C THR A 582 -9.61 10.51 27.03
N THR A 583 -10.09 11.15 28.09
CA THR A 583 -9.25 11.66 29.17
C THR A 583 -9.90 11.48 30.51
N ASN A 584 -9.11 11.20 31.54
CA ASN A 584 -9.56 11.12 32.92
C ASN A 584 -9.42 12.47 33.64
N VAL A 585 -8.61 13.40 33.12
CA VAL A 585 -8.18 14.62 33.80
C VAL A 585 -8.49 15.86 32.97
N GLY A 586 -9.79 16.12 32.78
CA GLY A 586 -10.28 17.21 31.91
C GLY A 586 -9.76 18.61 32.22
N ASN A 587 -9.37 18.90 33.47
CA ASN A 587 -8.87 20.23 33.89
C ASN A 587 -7.41 20.53 33.47
N TYR A 588 -6.65 19.53 33.04
CA TYR A 588 -5.23 19.66 32.66
C TYR A 588 -5.01 19.61 31.13
N ILE A 589 -6.06 19.47 30.34
CA ILE A 589 -5.95 19.50 28.87
C ILE A 589 -5.60 20.92 28.41
N ASP A 590 -4.65 21.00 27.46
CA ASP A 590 -4.31 22.25 26.80
C ASP A 590 -5.56 22.84 26.12
N THR A 591 -5.83 24.11 26.36
CA THR A 591 -6.93 24.85 25.73
C THR A 591 -6.83 24.86 24.21
N ALA A 592 -5.61 24.78 23.64
CA ALA A 592 -5.37 24.68 22.22
C ALA A 592 -5.89 23.34 21.64
N PHE A 593 -5.77 22.24 22.41
CA PHE A 593 -6.33 20.96 22.03
C PHE A 593 -7.87 20.98 22.02
N ARG A 594 -8.45 21.50 23.12
CA ARG A 594 -9.92 21.57 23.24
C ARG A 594 -10.58 22.38 22.13
N ARG A 595 -9.95 23.49 21.70
CA ARG A 595 -10.46 24.34 20.61
C ARG A 595 -10.48 23.64 19.24
N ARG A 596 -9.70 22.57 19.06
CA ARG A 596 -9.62 21.79 17.82
C ARG A 596 -10.59 20.63 17.76
N MET A 597 -11.28 20.36 18.88
CA MET A 597 -12.32 19.33 18.94
C MET A 597 -13.64 19.88 18.46
N ASP A 598 -14.36 19.11 17.66
CA ASP A 598 -15.67 19.47 17.13
C ASP A 598 -16.76 19.31 18.16
N VAL A 599 -16.64 18.28 19.04
CA VAL A 599 -17.59 17.99 20.12
C VAL A 599 -16.81 17.63 21.39
N VAL A 600 -17.19 18.21 22.52
CA VAL A 600 -16.64 17.86 23.83
C VAL A 600 -17.78 17.29 24.67
N VAL A 601 -17.69 16.00 25.01
CA VAL A 601 -18.68 15.29 25.81
C VAL A 601 -18.15 15.13 27.23
N LYS A 602 -18.87 15.67 28.21
CA LYS A 602 -18.50 15.59 29.62
C LYS A 602 -19.23 14.44 30.29
N PHE A 603 -18.49 13.51 30.85
CA PHE A 603 -18.99 12.41 31.65
C PHE A 603 -18.87 12.76 33.12
N HIS A 604 -20.01 12.75 33.80
CA HIS A 604 -20.09 13.04 35.22
C HIS A 604 -20.19 11.76 36.04
N LEU A 605 -19.85 11.83 37.29
CA LEU A 605 -20.16 10.78 38.24
C LEU A 605 -21.69 10.59 38.29
N PRO A 606 -22.21 9.35 38.33
CA PRO A 606 -23.65 9.12 38.33
C PRO A 606 -24.30 9.62 39.62
N ASP A 607 -25.44 10.30 39.50
CA ASP A 607 -26.29 10.67 40.61
C ASP A 607 -27.02 9.45 41.21
N ALA A 608 -27.79 9.62 42.24
CA ALA A 608 -28.47 8.51 42.94
C ALA A 608 -29.45 7.75 42.03
N GLU A 609 -30.18 8.48 41.16
CA GLU A 609 -31.12 7.86 40.21
C GLU A 609 -30.40 7.06 39.14
N GLN A 610 -29.30 7.62 38.61
CA GLN A 610 -28.45 6.95 37.64
C GLN A 610 -27.79 5.70 38.24
N ARG A 611 -27.28 5.78 39.48
CA ARG A 611 -26.76 4.60 40.21
C ARG A 611 -27.79 3.52 40.38
N TRP A 612 -29.02 3.89 40.73
CA TRP A 612 -30.13 2.94 40.87
C TRP A 612 -30.43 2.23 39.54
N ARG A 613 -30.46 2.96 38.41
CA ARG A 613 -30.61 2.38 37.07
C ARG A 613 -29.43 1.47 36.72
N LEU A 614 -28.19 1.87 37.06
CA LEU A 614 -27.00 1.05 36.84
C LEU A 614 -27.04 -0.26 37.63
N TRP A 615 -27.49 -0.21 38.87
CA TRP A 615 -27.69 -1.42 39.65
C TRP A 615 -28.73 -2.36 39.02
N GLN A 616 -29.86 -1.84 38.55
CA GLN A 616 -30.88 -2.63 37.84
C GLN A 616 -30.33 -3.28 36.55
N LEU A 617 -29.44 -2.64 35.85
CA LEU A 617 -28.83 -3.18 34.65
C LEU A 617 -27.80 -4.29 34.93
N HIS A 618 -27.07 -4.20 36.05
CA HIS A 618 -25.93 -5.09 36.31
C HIS A 618 -26.23 -6.21 37.30
N VAL A 619 -27.20 -6.05 38.20
CA VAL A 619 -27.61 -7.12 39.09
C VAL A 619 -28.44 -8.15 38.32
N PRO A 620 -28.16 -9.47 38.45
CA PRO A 620 -28.94 -10.50 37.79
C PRO A 620 -30.44 -10.38 38.08
N ARG A 621 -31.30 -10.65 37.10
CA ARG A 621 -32.77 -10.57 37.26
C ARG A 621 -33.29 -11.50 38.36
N GLU A 622 -32.66 -12.67 38.50
CA GLU A 622 -32.96 -13.63 39.57
C GLU A 622 -32.11 -13.33 40.80
N ASN A 623 -32.46 -12.34 41.58
CA ASN A 623 -31.84 -11.98 42.85
C ASN A 623 -32.85 -12.01 43.99
N SER A 624 -32.38 -11.97 45.23
CA SER A 624 -33.21 -11.92 46.45
C SER A 624 -33.24 -10.54 47.11
N ILE A 625 -32.85 -9.47 46.35
CA ILE A 625 -32.70 -8.11 46.86
C ILE A 625 -34.05 -7.38 46.69
N ASN A 626 -34.54 -6.81 47.77
CA ASN A 626 -35.72 -5.95 47.71
C ASN A 626 -35.40 -4.66 46.94
N PRO A 627 -36.24 -4.22 45.96
CA PRO A 627 -36.05 -2.97 45.23
C PRO A 627 -35.76 -1.74 46.12
N ALA A 628 -36.43 -1.62 47.27
CA ALA A 628 -36.19 -0.55 48.24
C ALA A 628 -34.78 -0.61 48.87
N ALA A 629 -34.24 -1.82 49.10
CA ALA A 629 -32.87 -1.97 49.58
C ALA A 629 -31.83 -1.62 48.51
N LEU A 630 -32.12 -1.90 47.24
CA LEU A 630 -31.26 -1.49 46.12
C LEU A 630 -31.24 0.01 45.92
N GLU A 631 -32.41 0.67 46.10
CA GLU A 631 -32.52 2.13 46.08
C GLU A 631 -31.69 2.77 47.20
N GLN A 632 -31.77 2.19 48.41
CA GLN A 632 -31.03 2.66 49.57
C GLN A 632 -29.51 2.51 49.36
N ILE A 633 -29.06 1.43 48.71
CA ILE A 633 -27.66 1.27 48.27
C ILE A 633 -27.28 2.37 47.28
N ALA A 634 -28.10 2.65 46.29
CA ALA A 634 -27.84 3.69 45.30
C ALA A 634 -27.74 5.09 45.92
N LEU A 635 -28.51 5.35 46.99
CA LEU A 635 -28.43 6.60 47.74
C LEU A 635 -27.16 6.69 48.60
N SER A 636 -26.81 5.61 49.28
CA SER A 636 -25.78 5.59 50.33
C SER A 636 -24.37 5.46 49.77
N PHE A 637 -24.17 4.81 48.63
CA PHE A 637 -22.85 4.51 48.05
C PHE A 637 -22.61 5.24 46.75
N ALA A 638 -21.67 6.21 46.77
CA ALA A 638 -21.29 6.98 45.61
C ALA A 638 -20.27 6.18 44.78
N LEU A 639 -20.74 5.33 43.87
CA LEU A 639 -19.91 4.48 43.01
C LEU A 639 -20.04 4.91 41.56
N THR A 640 -18.95 4.76 40.79
CA THR A 640 -18.99 4.89 39.35
C THR A 640 -19.68 3.70 38.68
N GLY A 641 -20.10 3.85 37.42
CA GLY A 641 -20.72 2.74 36.68
C GLY A 641 -19.80 1.51 36.55
N GLY A 642 -18.50 1.72 36.39
CA GLY A 642 -17.51 0.64 36.36
C GLY A 642 -17.41 -0.10 37.72
N GLN A 643 -17.45 0.62 38.84
CA GLN A 643 -17.42 0.04 40.16
C GLN A 643 -18.73 -0.71 40.48
N ILE A 644 -19.89 -0.16 40.08
CA ILE A 644 -21.18 -0.84 40.20
C ILE A 644 -21.18 -2.17 39.42
N ARG A 645 -20.69 -2.17 38.20
CA ARG A 645 -20.54 -3.38 37.40
C ARG A 645 -19.63 -4.41 38.09
N ASN A 646 -18.47 -4.00 38.57
CA ASN A 646 -17.53 -4.89 39.24
C ASN A 646 -18.12 -5.46 40.54
N ALA A 647 -18.81 -4.64 41.32
CA ALA A 647 -19.47 -5.07 42.52
C ALA A 647 -20.59 -6.07 42.21
N ALA A 648 -21.40 -5.84 41.17
CA ALA A 648 -22.46 -6.78 40.76
C ALA A 648 -21.85 -8.13 40.31
N VAL A 649 -20.76 -8.14 39.56
CA VAL A 649 -20.03 -9.35 39.17
C VAL A 649 -19.47 -10.07 40.39
N CYS A 650 -18.86 -9.35 41.34
CA CYS A 650 -18.33 -9.92 42.58
C CYS A 650 -19.43 -10.53 43.45
N ALA A 651 -20.54 -9.82 43.61
CA ALA A 651 -21.70 -10.33 44.34
C ALA A 651 -22.28 -11.60 43.70
N THR A 652 -22.34 -11.61 42.36
CA THR A 652 -22.81 -12.80 41.63
C THR A 652 -21.84 -13.98 41.82
N LEU A 653 -20.54 -13.74 41.82
CA LEU A 653 -19.52 -14.76 42.09
C LEU A 653 -19.68 -15.33 43.51
N LEU A 654 -19.89 -14.47 44.51
CA LEU A 654 -20.11 -14.89 45.90
C LEU A 654 -21.40 -15.75 46.05
N ALA A 655 -22.47 -15.38 45.34
CA ALA A 655 -23.70 -16.15 45.33
C ALA A 655 -23.53 -17.53 44.67
N VAL A 656 -22.80 -17.60 43.55
CA VAL A 656 -22.54 -18.85 42.81
C VAL A 656 -21.59 -19.78 43.59
N ALA A 657 -20.59 -19.22 44.28
CA ALA A 657 -19.65 -19.96 45.11
C ALA A 657 -20.24 -20.41 46.45
N GLY A 658 -21.31 -19.78 46.89
CA GLY A 658 -22.03 -20.06 48.14
C GLY A 658 -23.16 -21.08 47.97
N PRO A 659 -23.80 -21.48 49.06
CA PRO A 659 -24.96 -22.40 49.04
C PRO A 659 -26.24 -21.79 48.47
N ARG A 660 -26.24 -20.49 48.22
CA ARG A 660 -27.39 -19.70 47.72
C ARG A 660 -27.16 -19.40 46.24
N SER A 661 -27.95 -19.93 45.35
CA SER A 661 -27.84 -19.67 43.90
C SER A 661 -28.31 -18.26 43.45
N ARG A 662 -28.71 -17.38 44.37
CA ARG A 662 -29.25 -16.05 44.10
C ARG A 662 -28.47 -14.98 44.88
N VAL A 663 -28.20 -13.87 44.23
CA VAL A 663 -27.49 -12.72 44.84
C VAL A 663 -28.33 -12.15 45.98
N SER A 664 -27.73 -12.05 47.16
CA SER A 664 -28.32 -11.46 48.35
C SER A 664 -27.83 -10.02 48.61
N LEU A 665 -28.52 -9.30 49.48
CA LEU A 665 -28.10 -7.95 49.91
C LEU A 665 -26.73 -7.99 50.61
N GLU A 666 -26.42 -9.04 51.35
CA GLU A 666 -25.18 -9.25 52.04
C GLU A 666 -24.00 -9.43 51.04
N ASP A 667 -24.21 -10.24 49.98
CA ASP A 667 -23.24 -10.44 48.92
C ASP A 667 -22.92 -9.10 48.22
N LEU A 668 -23.96 -8.29 47.96
CA LEU A 668 -23.80 -6.99 47.32
C LEU A 668 -23.04 -6.00 48.23
N ARG A 669 -23.33 -5.95 49.50
CA ARG A 669 -22.60 -5.11 50.48
C ARG A 669 -21.13 -5.53 50.60
N ASN A 670 -20.85 -6.81 50.64
CA ASN A 670 -19.50 -7.33 50.67
C ASN A 670 -18.73 -6.95 49.39
N ALA A 671 -19.35 -7.03 48.25
CA ALA A 671 -18.77 -6.63 46.98
C ALA A 671 -18.49 -5.10 46.91
N ILE A 672 -19.40 -4.28 47.40
CA ILE A 672 -19.22 -2.82 47.50
C ILE A 672 -18.03 -2.51 48.43
N ASN A 673 -17.92 -3.20 49.57
CA ASN A 673 -16.78 -3.01 50.48
C ASN A 673 -15.44 -3.35 49.82
N VAL A 674 -15.42 -4.35 48.93
CA VAL A 674 -14.20 -4.67 48.13
C VAL A 674 -13.85 -3.50 47.20
N GLU A 675 -14.82 -2.87 46.55
CA GLU A 675 -14.56 -1.72 45.66
C GLU A 675 -14.05 -0.48 46.46
N TYR A 676 -14.61 -0.21 47.65
CA TYR A 676 -14.12 0.85 48.53
C TYR A 676 -12.67 0.60 48.98
N ARG A 677 -12.35 -0.64 49.39
CA ARG A 677 -10.95 -0.99 49.74
C ARG A 677 -9.96 -0.85 48.58
N LYS A 678 -10.36 -1.20 47.36
CA LYS A 678 -9.55 -1.01 46.16
C LYS A 678 -9.26 0.48 45.92
N ALA A 679 -10.22 1.35 46.22
CA ALA A 679 -10.06 2.80 46.09
C ALA A 679 -9.33 3.44 47.28
N GLY A 680 -8.90 2.67 48.29
CA GLY A 680 -8.22 3.20 49.49
C GLY A 680 -9.18 4.01 50.39
N ALA A 681 -10.50 3.88 50.20
CA ALA A 681 -11.49 4.65 50.93
C ALA A 681 -12.16 3.83 52.05
N ALA A 682 -12.52 4.49 53.15
CA ALA A 682 -13.27 3.83 54.23
C ALA A 682 -14.69 3.49 53.79
N PHE A 683 -15.13 2.28 54.13
CA PHE A 683 -16.54 1.86 53.89
C PHE A 683 -17.46 2.69 54.79
N PRO A 684 -18.49 3.34 54.22
CA PRO A 684 -19.45 4.13 55.00
C PRO A 684 -20.20 3.22 55.97
N GLU A 685 -20.21 3.52 57.27
CA GLU A 685 -21.05 2.88 58.26
C GLU A 685 -22.52 3.26 58.02
N GLU A 686 -23.47 2.38 58.37
CA GLU A 686 -24.90 2.57 58.11
C GLU A 686 -25.42 3.94 58.62
N PRO A 687 -26.40 4.55 57.91
CA PRO A 687 -27.07 5.76 58.38
C PRO A 687 -28.02 5.45 59.53
N GLY A 688 -27.50 5.15 60.71
CA GLY A 688 -28.22 4.87 61.95
C GLY A 688 -27.44 5.20 63.20
N ALA A 689 -26.14 5.44 63.11
CA ALA A 689 -25.27 5.86 64.21
C ALA A 689 -24.50 7.12 63.82
N HIS A 690 -24.98 8.23 64.29
CA HIS A 690 -24.38 9.59 64.30
C HIS A 690 -24.56 10.50 63.09
N ASN A 691 -25.44 11.47 63.28
CA ASN A 691 -25.50 12.73 62.55
C ASN A 691 -24.15 13.47 62.64
N GLY A 692 -23.54 13.80 61.52
CA GLY A 692 -22.63 14.94 61.47
C GLY A 692 -21.52 14.94 60.45
N ASP A 693 -21.05 13.83 59.86
CA ASP A 693 -19.77 13.86 59.10
C ASP A 693 -19.76 13.10 57.76
N ASN A 694 -20.91 12.81 57.22
CA ASN A 694 -20.98 12.04 55.95
C ASN A 694 -20.55 12.84 54.70
N ALA A 695 -20.62 14.16 54.73
CA ALA A 695 -20.24 14.99 53.57
C ALA A 695 -18.70 15.01 53.37
N GLY A 696 -17.92 14.96 54.45
CA GLY A 696 -16.44 14.93 54.37
C GLY A 696 -15.87 13.59 53.93
N ARG A 697 -16.55 12.46 54.27
CA ARG A 697 -16.13 11.11 53.85
C ARG A 697 -16.46 10.79 52.38
N LEU A 698 -17.59 11.33 51.90
CA LEU A 698 -17.96 11.26 50.49
C LEU A 698 -17.01 12.05 49.59
N THR A 699 -16.58 13.26 50.05
CA THR A 699 -15.62 14.07 49.34
C THR A 699 -14.23 13.41 49.27
N GLY A 700 -13.81 12.74 50.35
CA GLY A 700 -12.55 11.99 50.40
C GLY A 700 -12.55 10.79 49.47
N PHE A 701 -13.67 10.05 49.35
CA PHE A 701 -13.80 8.93 48.40
C PHE A 701 -13.81 9.41 46.95
N LEU A 702 -14.50 10.49 46.65
CA LEU A 702 -14.54 11.08 45.30
C LEU A 702 -13.17 11.65 44.90
N ALA A 703 -12.39 12.21 45.85
CA ALA A 703 -11.04 12.68 45.63
C ALA A 703 -10.01 11.55 45.37
N ALA A 704 -10.26 10.34 45.90
CA ALA A 704 -9.42 9.17 45.69
C ALA A 704 -9.68 8.48 44.33
N ILE A 705 -10.81 8.81 43.69
CA ILE A 705 -11.23 8.26 42.37
C ILE A 705 -10.98 9.25 41.23
N SER A 706 -10.82 10.54 41.52
CA SER A 706 -10.44 11.60 40.57
C SER A 706 -8.92 11.68 40.39
#